data_3e4902f77d60c849eeb60a932f1527d5
#
_entry.id   3e4902f77d60c849eeb60a932f1527d5
#
_cell.length_a   1.000
_cell.length_b   1.000
_cell.length_c   1.000
_cell.angle_alpha   90.00
_cell.angle_beta   90.00
_cell.angle_gamma   90.00
#
_symmetry.space_group_name_H-M   'P 1'
#
loop_
_entity.id
_entity.type
_entity.pdbx_description
1 polymer ?
#
loop_
_entity_poly.entity_id
_entity_poly.type
_entity_poly.pdbx_seq_one_letter_code
_entity_poly.pdbx_strand_id
1 'polypeptide(L)'
;MGMRGALYRVCNRIKAVLKRSVRLFYYKVICNTLQWILVGAVIIALFWIYGRNLLLTYGYCASDIPVHLNWINEMVRGNLFSDGVYPFGFHCMIYYLHTVFRVDTYAILCVFYLVQVFFIHMVLLAVMKLLCRSLYLPYAGVLVYILGNLWAKQTYSRFGASLPQEFGMIFVIPSVYFLISFFQTEKEKLKTRETKLLSGCFALAFSLTLAIHFYGTMIAGLCCIGIAVGFCPRFLNKEYFKRIMMTGIISVFLAVLPMGIAFAGGTPLQGSLGWGLSVINGGKSDTEDKEASSEDKTIQDITMEEMAARLNENSKNNIKSNNAKSMQTKRIPAMTETPESTFADKVREIPEKIKNTWNMMAQRIGEFIINLPKQWCAYAVLIGIAVVILLGLIFIILRKTTYGEMLMSAGFCMGILTLLLCASGLGLPMLMDPARCSIYYVYLLILTLTVLVDGILYLIFMCRLFTIPRNVLSFILTVSIVGSMIHQGMIKMPGFGSDYVSNGALTCLSNIIKENEDKTWTIVSANDETQMGLDHGWHYETISFLRNMEYMNKDTKLIIPTKNVYFFIEKIPLNYAVLYSGSGQSISKKAASQSLPNSGGITMYQGEGRWILMSRMYYWAQAFKERYPNDMKVYYESEDFV
;
A
#
# COMPACT_ATOMS: atom_id res chain seq x y z
N MET A 1 -57.20 14.20 -49.28
CA MET A 1 -56.48 13.42 -48.22
C MET A 1 -54.93 13.45 -48.36
N GLY A 2 -54.32 13.91 -49.47
CA GLY A 2 -52.90 13.85 -49.69
C GLY A 2 -52.01 14.84 -48.95
N MET A 3 -52.41 16.11 -48.81
CA MET A 3 -51.54 17.20 -48.32
C MET A 3 -51.34 17.14 -46.80
N ARG A 4 -52.37 16.81 -46.01
CA ARG A 4 -52.26 16.63 -44.53
C ARG A 4 -51.33 15.43 -44.16
N GLY A 5 -51.36 14.35 -44.92
CA GLY A 5 -50.52 13.19 -44.72
C GLY A 5 -49.03 13.43 -45.11
N ALA A 6 -48.79 14.29 -46.11
CA ALA A 6 -47.44 14.71 -46.46
C ALA A 6 -46.82 15.62 -45.38
N LEU A 7 -47.61 16.62 -44.92
CA LEU A 7 -47.17 17.51 -43.85
C LEU A 7 -46.86 16.76 -42.53
N TYR A 8 -47.70 15.79 -42.15
CA TYR A 8 -47.45 14.94 -40.98
C TYR A 8 -46.16 14.10 -41.08
N ARG A 9 -45.88 13.53 -42.27
CA ARG A 9 -44.64 12.80 -42.53
C ARG A 9 -43.40 13.70 -42.48
N VAL A 10 -43.51 14.93 -43.01
CA VAL A 10 -42.43 15.92 -42.95
C VAL A 10 -42.18 16.36 -41.50
N CYS A 11 -43.21 16.70 -40.76
CA CYS A 11 -43.08 17.04 -39.31
C CYS A 11 -42.45 15.92 -38.50
N ASN A 12 -42.83 14.66 -38.74
CA ASN A 12 -42.23 13.51 -38.03
C ASN A 12 -40.76 13.27 -38.40
N ARG A 13 -40.37 13.49 -39.71
CA ARG A 13 -38.98 13.47 -40.13
C ARG A 13 -38.19 14.59 -39.48
N ILE A 14 -38.67 15.82 -39.44
CA ILE A 14 -38.03 16.95 -38.78
C ILE A 14 -37.85 16.69 -37.29
N LYS A 15 -38.91 16.22 -36.60
CA LYS A 15 -38.82 15.80 -35.17
C LYS A 15 -37.78 14.70 -34.94
N ALA A 16 -37.69 13.73 -35.83
CA ALA A 16 -36.71 12.64 -35.72
C ALA A 16 -35.28 13.15 -35.93
N VAL A 17 -35.08 14.02 -36.94
CA VAL A 17 -33.77 14.66 -37.19
C VAL A 17 -33.34 15.57 -36.03
N LEU A 18 -34.28 16.42 -35.56
CA LEU A 18 -34.00 17.29 -34.41
C LEU A 18 -33.63 16.49 -33.14
N LYS A 19 -34.42 15.44 -32.85
CA LYS A 19 -34.17 14.54 -31.73
C LYS A 19 -32.78 13.84 -31.86
N ARG A 20 -32.41 13.45 -33.08
CA ARG A 20 -31.09 12.84 -33.35
C ARG A 20 -29.95 13.86 -33.19
N SER A 21 -30.13 15.08 -33.69
CA SER A 21 -29.12 16.15 -33.60
C SER A 21 -28.93 16.62 -32.16
N VAL A 22 -30.02 16.84 -31.40
CA VAL A 22 -29.95 17.17 -29.97
C VAL A 22 -29.28 16.07 -29.16
N ARG A 23 -29.60 14.79 -29.48
CA ARG A 23 -28.96 13.66 -28.82
C ARG A 23 -27.47 13.54 -29.13
N LEU A 24 -27.08 13.79 -30.41
CA LEU A 24 -25.68 13.80 -30.81
C LEU A 24 -24.90 14.96 -30.14
N PHE A 25 -25.50 16.15 -30.09
CA PHE A 25 -24.91 17.29 -29.40
C PHE A 25 -24.74 17.01 -27.91
N TYR A 26 -25.75 16.47 -27.24
CA TYR A 26 -25.69 16.08 -25.83
C TYR A 26 -24.54 15.10 -25.57
N TYR A 27 -24.45 14.01 -26.32
CA TYR A 27 -23.43 12.99 -26.05
C TYR A 27 -22.03 13.40 -26.53
N LYS A 28 -21.90 13.96 -27.74
CA LYS A 28 -20.58 14.29 -28.30
C LYS A 28 -19.98 15.57 -27.72
N VAL A 29 -20.79 16.55 -27.40
CA VAL A 29 -20.28 17.84 -26.90
C VAL A 29 -20.41 17.90 -25.37
N ILE A 30 -21.66 17.93 -24.84
CA ILE A 30 -21.86 18.16 -23.41
C ILE A 30 -21.26 17.05 -22.57
N CYS A 31 -21.66 15.78 -22.81
CA CYS A 31 -21.18 14.68 -21.97
C CYS A 31 -19.68 14.46 -22.08
N ASN A 32 -19.11 14.63 -23.28
CA ASN A 32 -17.69 14.45 -23.47
C ASN A 32 -16.89 15.59 -22.79
N THR A 33 -17.32 16.84 -22.96
CA THR A 33 -16.66 17.99 -22.31
C THR A 33 -16.71 17.87 -20.79
N LEU A 34 -17.87 17.51 -20.21
CA LEU A 34 -17.99 17.31 -18.75
C LEU A 34 -17.09 16.17 -18.25
N GLN A 35 -16.95 15.09 -19.02
CA GLN A 35 -16.03 14.00 -18.65
C GLN A 35 -14.58 14.47 -18.64
N TRP A 36 -14.15 15.28 -19.62
CA TRP A 36 -12.79 15.83 -19.64
C TRP A 36 -12.54 16.81 -18.49
N ILE A 37 -13.54 17.62 -18.12
CA ILE A 37 -13.46 18.49 -16.94
C ILE A 37 -13.29 17.64 -15.67
N LEU A 38 -14.03 16.55 -15.53
CA LEU A 38 -13.91 15.64 -14.39
C LEU A 38 -12.58 14.89 -14.37
N VAL A 39 -12.04 14.48 -15.54
CA VAL A 39 -10.66 13.94 -15.62
C VAL A 39 -9.66 14.99 -15.14
N GLY A 40 -9.79 16.22 -15.60
CA GLY A 40 -8.97 17.34 -15.12
C GLY A 40 -9.06 17.52 -13.60
N ALA A 41 -10.26 17.46 -13.03
CA ALA A 41 -10.46 17.54 -11.59
C ALA A 41 -9.78 16.38 -10.83
N VAL A 42 -9.85 15.15 -11.35
CA VAL A 42 -9.13 13.99 -10.77
C VAL A 42 -7.63 14.22 -10.80
N ILE A 43 -7.07 14.65 -11.94
CA ILE A 43 -5.63 14.91 -12.08
C ILE A 43 -5.18 16.04 -11.14
N ILE A 44 -5.94 17.13 -11.08
CA ILE A 44 -5.65 18.25 -10.17
C ILE A 44 -5.68 17.79 -8.71
N ALA A 45 -6.68 17.00 -8.31
CA ALA A 45 -6.79 16.48 -6.96
C ALA A 45 -5.59 15.56 -6.61
N LEU A 46 -5.14 14.71 -7.54
CA LEU A 46 -3.97 13.86 -7.35
C LEU A 46 -2.70 14.68 -7.15
N PHE A 47 -2.45 15.65 -8.04
CA PHE A 47 -1.26 16.51 -7.90
C PHE A 47 -1.35 17.43 -6.69
N TRP A 48 -2.53 17.89 -6.31
CA TRP A 48 -2.72 18.69 -5.10
C TRP A 48 -2.39 17.89 -3.84
N ILE A 49 -2.82 16.64 -3.76
CA ILE A 49 -2.68 15.81 -2.55
C ILE A 49 -1.28 15.18 -2.49
N TYR A 50 -0.81 14.57 -3.58
CA TYR A 50 0.45 13.81 -3.57
C TYR A 50 1.62 14.57 -4.20
N GLY A 51 1.41 15.36 -5.24
CA GLY A 51 2.48 16.12 -5.90
C GLY A 51 3.08 17.22 -5.06
N ARG A 52 2.31 17.77 -4.11
CA ARG A 52 2.80 18.76 -3.17
C ARG A 52 3.97 18.24 -2.33
N ASN A 53 3.97 16.97 -1.96
CA ASN A 53 5.05 16.37 -1.21
C ASN A 53 6.39 16.46 -1.96
N LEU A 54 6.38 16.31 -3.28
CA LEU A 54 7.58 16.44 -4.12
C LEU A 54 8.22 17.83 -4.06
N LEU A 55 7.41 18.86 -3.83
CA LEU A 55 7.90 20.25 -3.71
C LEU A 55 8.47 20.57 -2.32
N LEU A 56 8.12 19.79 -1.32
CA LEU A 56 8.42 20.06 0.09
C LEU A 56 9.44 19.08 0.69
N THR A 57 9.62 17.91 0.09
CA THR A 57 10.49 16.85 0.60
C THR A 57 11.40 16.35 -0.51
N TYR A 58 12.72 16.42 -0.31
CA TYR A 58 13.72 15.98 -1.28
C TYR A 58 14.11 14.52 -1.10
N GLY A 59 13.88 13.97 0.10
CA GLY A 59 14.19 12.60 0.45
C GLY A 59 12.98 11.67 0.38
N TYR A 60 13.19 10.44 0.80
CA TYR A 60 12.15 9.42 0.87
C TYR A 60 11.28 9.55 2.14
N CYS A 61 10.09 8.98 2.10
CA CYS A 61 9.08 9.04 3.17
C CYS A 61 8.69 7.67 3.75
N ALA A 62 9.49 6.63 3.54
CA ALA A 62 9.23 5.29 4.08
C ALA A 62 10.52 4.56 4.44
N SER A 63 10.51 3.84 5.55
CA SER A 63 11.65 3.09 6.09
C SER A 63 12.19 1.99 5.17
N ASP A 64 11.35 1.45 4.28
CA ASP A 64 11.71 0.35 3.38
C ASP A 64 12.56 0.81 2.18
N ILE A 65 12.62 2.12 1.90
CA ILE A 65 13.31 2.67 0.71
C ILE A 65 14.80 2.33 0.67
N PRO A 66 15.57 2.45 1.77
CA PRO A 66 17.00 2.07 1.76
C PRO A 66 17.23 0.60 1.36
N VAL A 67 16.37 -0.31 1.80
CA VAL A 67 16.45 -1.74 1.44
C VAL A 67 16.21 -1.93 -0.06
N HIS A 68 15.17 -1.30 -0.59
CA HIS A 68 14.86 -1.36 -2.03
C HIS A 68 15.98 -0.72 -2.86
N LEU A 69 16.53 0.40 -2.41
CA LEU A 69 17.67 1.06 -3.07
C LEU A 69 18.87 0.12 -3.15
N ASN A 70 19.23 -0.53 -2.03
CA ASN A 70 20.33 -1.48 -2.00
C ASN A 70 20.13 -2.62 -3.01
N TRP A 71 18.95 -3.22 -3.06
CA TRP A 71 18.66 -4.29 -4.01
C TRP A 71 18.75 -3.83 -5.47
N ILE A 72 18.31 -2.59 -5.78
CA ILE A 72 18.41 -2.03 -7.13
C ILE A 72 19.87 -1.74 -7.47
N ASN A 73 20.66 -1.20 -6.55
CA ASN A 73 22.08 -0.95 -6.77
C ASN A 73 22.86 -2.25 -6.97
N GLU A 74 22.52 -3.33 -6.25
CA GLU A 74 23.07 -4.66 -6.51
C GLU A 74 22.70 -5.18 -7.91
N MET A 75 21.47 -4.93 -8.38
CA MET A 75 21.08 -5.25 -9.76
C MET A 75 21.91 -4.45 -10.79
N VAL A 76 22.22 -3.18 -10.52
CA VAL A 76 23.11 -2.35 -11.37
C VAL A 76 24.51 -2.97 -11.45
N ARG A 77 24.98 -3.58 -10.35
CA ARG A 77 26.26 -4.30 -10.30
C ARG A 77 26.21 -5.71 -10.94
N GLY A 78 25.05 -6.12 -11.43
CA GLY A 78 24.84 -7.45 -12.03
C GLY A 78 24.42 -8.54 -11.05
N ASN A 79 24.10 -8.20 -9.82
CA ASN A 79 23.78 -9.11 -8.72
C ASN A 79 22.26 -9.21 -8.53
N LEU A 80 21.59 -10.01 -9.34
CA LEU A 80 20.16 -10.25 -9.20
C LEU A 80 19.89 -11.20 -8.02
N PHE A 81 18.88 -10.92 -7.21
CA PHE A 81 18.55 -11.68 -5.99
C PHE A 81 19.65 -11.67 -4.91
N SER A 82 20.31 -10.55 -4.71
CA SER A 82 21.40 -10.38 -3.73
C SER A 82 21.01 -10.77 -2.30
N ASP A 83 19.77 -10.57 -1.90
CA ASP A 83 19.20 -10.90 -0.58
C ASP A 83 18.26 -12.12 -0.61
N GLY A 84 18.35 -12.93 -1.66
CA GLY A 84 17.50 -14.10 -1.86
C GLY A 84 16.38 -13.89 -2.86
N VAL A 85 15.68 -14.97 -3.15
CA VAL A 85 14.60 -15.00 -4.14
C VAL A 85 13.38 -14.27 -3.62
N TYR A 86 12.98 -13.22 -4.34
CA TYR A 86 11.85 -12.34 -4.02
C TYR A 86 11.20 -11.83 -5.34
N PRO A 87 9.93 -11.38 -5.37
CA PRO A 87 9.33 -10.74 -6.54
C PRO A 87 10.00 -9.40 -6.89
N PHE A 88 10.81 -9.36 -7.94
CA PHE A 88 11.65 -8.21 -8.30
C PHE A 88 11.05 -7.27 -9.36
N GLY A 89 9.79 -7.44 -9.76
CA GLY A 89 9.19 -6.64 -10.84
C GLY A 89 9.22 -5.12 -10.61
N PHE A 90 9.06 -4.68 -9.37
CA PHE A 90 9.23 -3.26 -9.02
C PHE A 90 10.67 -2.80 -9.21
N HIS A 91 11.62 -3.55 -8.68
CA HIS A 91 13.06 -3.24 -8.77
C HIS A 91 13.53 -3.24 -10.22
N CYS A 92 13.07 -4.20 -11.02
CA CYS A 92 13.34 -4.22 -12.46
C CYS A 92 12.80 -2.96 -13.18
N MET A 93 11.66 -2.42 -12.77
CA MET A 93 11.13 -1.18 -13.35
C MET A 93 12.03 0.01 -13.01
N ILE A 94 12.46 0.15 -11.76
CA ILE A 94 13.37 1.24 -11.34
C ILE A 94 14.73 1.08 -12.04
N TYR A 95 15.28 -0.13 -12.07
CA TYR A 95 16.50 -0.45 -12.81
C TYR A 95 16.41 -0.10 -14.29
N TYR A 96 15.29 -0.43 -14.95
CA TYR A 96 15.04 -0.06 -16.34
C TYR A 96 15.03 1.46 -16.54
N LEU A 97 14.35 2.20 -15.66
CA LEU A 97 14.31 3.67 -15.73
C LEU A 97 15.70 4.27 -15.53
N HIS A 98 16.48 3.76 -14.56
CA HIS A 98 17.87 4.15 -14.36
C HIS A 98 18.71 3.92 -15.61
N THR A 99 18.67 2.72 -16.18
CA THR A 99 19.50 2.33 -17.32
C THR A 99 19.15 3.11 -18.60
N VAL A 100 17.85 3.31 -18.87
CA VAL A 100 17.39 3.98 -20.11
C VAL A 100 17.55 5.49 -20.05
N PHE A 101 17.18 6.10 -18.92
CA PHE A 101 17.18 7.55 -18.77
C PHE A 101 18.45 8.09 -18.07
N ARG A 102 19.29 7.21 -17.57
CA ARG A 102 20.52 7.57 -16.80
C ARG A 102 20.23 8.51 -15.63
N VAL A 103 19.10 8.31 -14.98
CA VAL A 103 18.73 9.02 -13.74
C VAL A 103 19.18 8.16 -12.57
N ASP A 104 19.70 8.81 -11.53
CA ASP A 104 20.13 8.14 -10.31
C ASP A 104 18.98 7.32 -9.66
N THR A 105 19.29 6.12 -9.16
CA THR A 105 18.31 5.17 -8.58
C THR A 105 17.61 5.75 -7.36
N TYR A 106 18.35 6.48 -6.52
CA TYR A 106 17.78 7.17 -5.36
C TYR A 106 16.78 8.25 -5.78
N ALA A 107 17.14 9.09 -6.76
CA ALA A 107 16.27 10.13 -7.28
C ALA A 107 14.97 9.55 -7.87
N ILE A 108 15.07 8.42 -8.60
CA ILE A 108 13.88 7.72 -9.12
C ILE A 108 12.99 7.27 -7.96
N LEU A 109 13.55 6.63 -6.93
CA LEU A 109 12.79 6.15 -5.78
C LEU A 109 12.10 7.27 -5.00
N CYS A 110 12.70 8.47 -4.94
CA CYS A 110 12.07 9.61 -4.28
C CYS A 110 10.84 10.15 -5.02
N VAL A 111 10.74 9.96 -6.36
CA VAL A 111 9.66 10.56 -7.17
C VAL A 111 8.69 9.56 -7.80
N PHE A 112 9.07 8.29 -7.91
CA PHE A 112 8.30 7.28 -8.64
C PHE A 112 6.91 7.01 -8.03
N TYR A 113 6.72 7.30 -6.75
CA TYR A 113 5.41 7.17 -6.09
C TYR A 113 4.31 7.98 -6.80
N LEU A 114 4.63 9.13 -7.42
CA LEU A 114 3.65 9.89 -8.19
C LEU A 114 3.15 9.12 -9.41
N VAL A 115 4.04 8.40 -10.08
CA VAL A 115 3.70 7.53 -11.23
C VAL A 115 2.79 6.40 -10.74
N GLN A 116 3.13 5.77 -9.60
CA GLN A 116 2.32 4.71 -8.99
C GLN A 116 0.91 5.22 -8.66
N VAL A 117 0.82 6.32 -7.92
CA VAL A 117 -0.46 6.91 -7.51
C VAL A 117 -1.30 7.31 -8.71
N PHE A 118 -0.70 7.94 -9.71
CA PHE A 118 -1.40 8.30 -10.94
C PHE A 118 -2.02 7.06 -11.60
N PHE A 119 -1.24 6.00 -11.82
CA PHE A 119 -1.75 4.79 -12.47
C PHE A 119 -2.76 4.03 -11.62
N ILE A 120 -2.59 3.94 -10.29
CA ILE A 120 -3.58 3.32 -9.39
C ILE A 120 -4.97 3.97 -9.61
N HIS A 121 -5.03 5.29 -9.59
CA HIS A 121 -6.30 6.02 -9.69
C HIS A 121 -6.86 6.03 -11.12
N MET A 122 -6.00 6.14 -12.13
CA MET A 122 -6.46 6.14 -13.53
C MET A 122 -6.96 4.76 -13.98
N VAL A 123 -6.32 3.68 -13.51
CA VAL A 123 -6.78 2.30 -13.75
C VAL A 123 -8.11 2.06 -13.05
N LEU A 124 -8.24 2.52 -11.79
CA LEU A 124 -9.51 2.45 -11.06
C LEU A 124 -10.62 3.18 -11.81
N LEU A 125 -10.38 4.42 -12.27
CA LEU A 125 -11.33 5.18 -13.07
C LEU A 125 -11.72 4.45 -14.36
N ALA A 126 -10.73 3.93 -15.08
CA ALA A 126 -10.96 3.21 -16.34
C ALA A 126 -11.85 1.97 -16.12
N VAL A 127 -11.54 1.15 -15.12
CA VAL A 127 -12.33 -0.05 -14.82
C VAL A 127 -13.73 0.31 -14.32
N MET A 128 -13.87 1.31 -13.44
CA MET A 128 -15.19 1.79 -13.04
C MET A 128 -16.03 2.26 -14.23
N LYS A 129 -15.41 2.96 -15.20
CA LYS A 129 -16.11 3.39 -16.44
C LYS A 129 -16.54 2.22 -17.32
N LEU A 130 -15.84 1.11 -17.28
CA LEU A 130 -16.19 -0.11 -18.03
C LEU A 130 -17.29 -0.93 -17.33
N LEU A 131 -17.35 -0.92 -16.01
CA LEU A 131 -18.32 -1.68 -15.23
C LEU A 131 -19.62 -0.91 -15.00
N CYS A 132 -19.59 0.40 -14.80
CA CYS A 132 -20.74 1.23 -14.52
C CYS A 132 -21.54 1.56 -15.78
N ARG A 133 -22.85 1.72 -15.61
CA ARG A 133 -23.81 2.15 -16.64
C ARG A 133 -23.99 3.66 -16.69
N SER A 134 -23.67 4.35 -15.60
CA SER A 134 -23.74 5.81 -15.48
C SER A 134 -22.41 6.44 -15.91
N LEU A 135 -22.47 7.61 -16.56
CA LEU A 135 -21.28 8.26 -17.12
C LEU A 135 -20.39 8.93 -16.06
N TYR A 136 -20.98 9.43 -14.97
CA TYR A 136 -20.29 10.34 -14.05
C TYR A 136 -19.95 9.73 -12.67
N LEU A 137 -20.69 8.71 -12.19
CA LEU A 137 -20.39 8.06 -10.91
C LEU A 137 -18.96 7.52 -10.77
N PRO A 138 -18.30 6.98 -11.82
CA PRO A 138 -16.90 6.59 -11.74
C PRO A 138 -15.97 7.70 -11.26
N TYR A 139 -16.24 8.94 -11.66
CA TYR A 139 -15.46 10.10 -11.21
C TYR A 139 -15.71 10.42 -9.73
N ALA A 140 -16.99 10.30 -9.28
CA ALA A 140 -17.29 10.42 -7.87
C ALA A 140 -16.51 9.39 -7.05
N GLY A 141 -16.53 8.12 -7.46
CA GLY A 141 -15.80 7.04 -6.78
C GLY A 141 -14.31 7.34 -6.65
N VAL A 142 -13.66 7.74 -7.75
CA VAL A 142 -12.22 8.06 -7.71
C VAL A 142 -11.93 9.30 -6.88
N LEU A 143 -12.72 10.36 -6.99
CA LEU A 143 -12.53 11.57 -6.17
C LEU A 143 -12.75 11.28 -4.68
N VAL A 144 -13.75 10.46 -4.32
CA VAL A 144 -13.96 9.99 -2.95
C VAL A 144 -12.77 9.16 -2.47
N TYR A 145 -12.20 8.32 -3.33
CA TYR A 145 -11.01 7.53 -2.98
C TYR A 145 -9.80 8.43 -2.72
N ILE A 146 -9.52 9.41 -3.59
CA ILE A 146 -8.44 10.37 -3.40
C ILE A 146 -8.59 11.12 -2.07
N LEU A 147 -9.78 11.66 -1.80
CA LEU A 147 -10.07 12.42 -0.60
C LEU A 147 -10.15 11.53 0.65
N GLY A 148 -10.72 10.32 0.51
CA GLY A 148 -10.88 9.34 1.59
C GLY A 148 -9.57 8.72 2.07
N ASN A 149 -8.56 8.66 1.23
CA ASN A 149 -7.23 8.19 1.62
C ASN A 149 -6.55 9.08 2.68
N LEU A 150 -6.99 10.33 2.81
CA LEU A 150 -6.53 11.21 3.89
C LEU A 150 -7.05 10.77 5.27
N TRP A 151 -8.09 9.92 5.31
CA TRP A 151 -8.69 9.43 6.56
C TRP A 151 -8.36 7.98 6.85
N ALA A 152 -8.01 7.20 5.82
CA ALA A 152 -7.63 5.82 6.01
C ALA A 152 -6.27 5.76 6.72
N LYS A 153 -6.22 5.06 7.86
CA LYS A 153 -4.95 4.78 8.52
C LYS A 153 -4.00 4.15 7.50
N GLN A 154 -2.81 4.69 7.35
CA GLN A 154 -1.71 4.18 6.54
C GLN A 154 -1.81 4.34 5.01
N THR A 155 -2.98 4.43 4.38
CA THR A 155 -3.05 4.48 2.90
C THR A 155 -2.36 5.73 2.36
N TYR A 156 -2.56 6.88 3.01
CA TYR A 156 -1.95 8.13 2.58
C TYR A 156 -0.41 8.10 2.67
N SER A 157 0.13 7.70 3.81
CA SER A 157 1.58 7.68 4.04
C SER A 157 2.28 6.72 3.08
N ARG A 158 1.70 5.56 2.83
CA ARG A 158 2.27 4.59 1.88
C ARG A 158 2.21 5.06 0.43
N PHE A 159 1.17 5.78 0.05
CA PHE A 159 1.10 6.38 -1.30
C PHE A 159 2.05 7.57 -1.49
N GLY A 160 2.65 8.08 -0.45
CA GLY A 160 3.73 9.05 -0.49
C GLY A 160 5.11 8.44 -0.73
N ALA A 161 5.24 7.12 -0.89
CA ALA A 161 6.50 6.42 -1.06
C ALA A 161 6.47 5.45 -2.25
N SER A 162 7.62 5.23 -2.88
CA SER A 162 7.81 4.31 -4.01
C SER A 162 8.00 2.89 -3.48
N LEU A 163 6.92 2.12 -3.41
CA LEU A 163 6.92 0.81 -2.76
C LEU A 163 6.37 -0.29 -3.69
N PRO A 164 6.93 -1.52 -3.62
CA PRO A 164 6.50 -2.63 -4.48
C PRO A 164 5.03 -3.00 -4.31
N GLN A 165 4.51 -3.00 -3.08
CA GLN A 165 3.13 -3.34 -2.79
C GLN A 165 2.16 -2.40 -3.51
N GLU A 166 2.40 -1.09 -3.41
CA GLU A 166 1.57 -0.06 -4.02
C GLU A 166 1.70 -0.07 -5.54
N PHE A 167 2.89 -0.32 -6.07
CA PHE A 167 3.07 -0.52 -7.52
C PHE A 167 2.28 -1.74 -8.02
N GLY A 168 2.28 -2.84 -7.28
CA GLY A 168 1.50 -4.04 -7.60
C GLY A 168 -0.01 -3.82 -7.65
N MET A 169 -0.55 -2.85 -6.88
CA MET A 169 -1.99 -2.52 -6.89
C MET A 169 -2.51 -2.11 -8.27
N ILE A 170 -1.66 -1.52 -9.12
CA ILE A 170 -2.02 -1.13 -10.50
C ILE A 170 -2.59 -2.31 -11.27
N PHE A 171 -2.13 -3.54 -11.00
CA PHE A 171 -2.48 -4.74 -11.78
C PHE A 171 -3.60 -5.57 -11.15
N VAL A 172 -3.94 -5.35 -9.88
CA VAL A 172 -5.02 -6.10 -9.17
C VAL A 172 -6.38 -5.86 -9.83
N ILE A 173 -6.79 -4.60 -9.99
CA ILE A 173 -8.12 -4.28 -10.57
C ILE A 173 -8.23 -4.69 -12.04
N PRO A 174 -7.23 -4.53 -12.91
CA PRO A 174 -7.26 -5.09 -14.26
C PRO A 174 -7.43 -6.61 -14.28
N SER A 175 -6.75 -7.37 -13.39
CA SER A 175 -6.95 -8.81 -13.31
C SER A 175 -8.41 -9.17 -12.97
N VAL A 176 -9.00 -8.49 -12.00
CA VAL A 176 -10.43 -8.62 -11.64
C VAL A 176 -11.34 -8.30 -12.83
N TYR A 177 -11.10 -7.18 -13.52
CA TYR A 177 -11.91 -6.76 -14.66
C TYR A 177 -11.85 -7.75 -15.83
N PHE A 178 -10.66 -8.19 -16.23
CA PHE A 178 -10.51 -9.11 -17.35
C PHE A 178 -11.12 -10.48 -17.04
N LEU A 179 -11.07 -10.94 -15.79
CA LEU A 179 -11.72 -12.17 -15.38
C LEU A 179 -13.26 -12.05 -15.41
N ILE A 180 -13.82 -10.95 -14.90
CA ILE A 180 -15.26 -10.64 -15.01
C ILE A 180 -15.66 -10.62 -16.50
N SER A 181 -14.93 -9.90 -17.34
CA SER A 181 -15.21 -9.78 -18.78
C SER A 181 -15.13 -11.12 -19.49
N PHE A 182 -14.19 -11.99 -19.10
CA PHE A 182 -14.11 -13.36 -19.61
C PHE A 182 -15.39 -14.16 -19.25
N PHE A 183 -15.82 -14.12 -18.00
CA PHE A 183 -17.05 -14.82 -17.60
C PHE A 183 -18.32 -14.19 -18.18
N GLN A 184 -18.32 -12.93 -18.55
CA GLN A 184 -19.45 -12.29 -19.24
C GLN A 184 -19.57 -12.71 -20.71
N THR A 185 -18.53 -13.32 -21.29
CA THR A 185 -18.54 -13.80 -22.67
C THR A 185 -19.48 -14.99 -22.83
N GLU A 186 -20.27 -15.02 -23.92
CA GLU A 186 -21.16 -16.13 -24.26
C GLU A 186 -20.36 -17.38 -24.68
N LYS A 187 -20.89 -18.57 -24.43
CA LYS A 187 -20.21 -19.85 -24.66
C LYS A 187 -19.73 -20.01 -26.11
N GLU A 188 -20.53 -19.60 -27.08
CA GLU A 188 -20.27 -19.68 -28.49
C GLU A 188 -19.06 -18.82 -28.91
N LYS A 189 -18.81 -17.75 -28.17
CA LYS A 189 -17.73 -16.78 -28.41
C LYS A 189 -16.42 -17.12 -27.68
N LEU A 190 -16.37 -18.16 -26.86
CA LEU A 190 -15.17 -18.53 -26.09
C LEU A 190 -13.94 -18.81 -26.97
N LYS A 191 -14.13 -19.24 -28.22
CA LYS A 191 -13.03 -19.53 -29.17
C LYS A 191 -12.59 -18.34 -30.00
N THR A 192 -13.28 -17.20 -29.91
CA THR A 192 -12.98 -16.00 -30.69
C THR A 192 -11.64 -15.37 -30.30
N ARG A 193 -11.08 -14.56 -31.20
CA ARG A 193 -9.86 -13.78 -30.96
C ARG A 193 -10.02 -12.83 -29.77
N GLU A 194 -11.20 -12.21 -29.63
CA GLU A 194 -11.50 -11.28 -28.55
C GLU A 194 -11.41 -11.96 -27.18
N THR A 195 -12.02 -13.14 -27.03
CA THR A 195 -11.96 -13.89 -25.76
C THR A 195 -10.55 -14.39 -25.44
N LYS A 196 -9.77 -14.78 -26.47
CA LYS A 196 -8.36 -15.13 -26.28
C LYS A 196 -7.56 -13.93 -25.80
N LEU A 197 -7.85 -12.73 -26.33
CA LEU A 197 -7.21 -11.48 -25.89
C LEU A 197 -7.58 -11.17 -24.43
N LEU A 198 -8.86 -11.30 -24.04
CA LEU A 198 -9.27 -11.12 -22.64
C LEU A 198 -8.54 -12.07 -21.69
N SER A 199 -8.42 -13.35 -22.06
CA SER A 199 -7.67 -14.33 -21.28
C SER A 199 -6.18 -13.97 -21.21
N GLY A 200 -5.58 -13.49 -22.30
CA GLY A 200 -4.19 -13.02 -22.33
C GLY A 200 -3.97 -11.78 -21.47
N CYS A 201 -4.89 -10.82 -21.50
CA CYS A 201 -4.85 -9.64 -20.63
C CYS A 201 -4.99 -10.01 -19.14
N PHE A 202 -5.88 -10.97 -18.83
CA PHE A 202 -5.98 -11.52 -17.48
C PHE A 202 -4.66 -12.19 -17.06
N ALA A 203 -4.11 -13.05 -17.93
CA ALA A 203 -2.84 -13.73 -17.65
C ALA A 203 -1.72 -12.72 -17.36
N LEU A 204 -1.59 -11.69 -18.19
CA LEU A 204 -0.58 -10.66 -18.00
C LEU A 204 -0.81 -9.86 -16.71
N ALA A 205 -2.02 -9.38 -16.47
CA ALA A 205 -2.32 -8.60 -15.26
C ALA A 205 -2.09 -9.43 -13.99
N PHE A 206 -2.54 -10.69 -13.96
CA PHE A 206 -2.37 -11.57 -12.83
C PHE A 206 -0.89 -11.96 -12.60
N SER A 207 -0.14 -12.27 -13.67
CA SER A 207 1.29 -12.57 -13.55
C SER A 207 2.10 -11.37 -13.03
N LEU A 208 1.75 -10.13 -13.45
CA LEU A 208 2.39 -8.92 -12.94
C LEU A 208 2.12 -8.66 -11.46
N THR A 209 0.94 -9.04 -10.93
CA THR A 209 0.73 -8.95 -9.47
C THR A 209 1.75 -9.79 -8.72
N LEU A 210 2.01 -11.02 -9.18
CA LEU A 210 2.93 -11.95 -8.55
C LEU A 210 4.40 -11.58 -8.77
N ALA A 211 4.73 -11.13 -9.97
CA ALA A 211 6.10 -10.70 -10.28
C ALA A 211 6.54 -9.45 -9.51
N ILE A 212 5.59 -8.64 -9.02
CA ILE A 212 5.87 -7.38 -8.31
C ILE A 212 5.81 -7.56 -6.80
N HIS A 213 4.72 -8.15 -6.27
CA HIS A 213 4.55 -8.31 -4.84
C HIS A 213 3.52 -9.39 -4.50
N PHE A 214 3.85 -10.32 -3.62
CA PHE A 214 3.01 -11.47 -3.29
C PHE A 214 1.66 -11.11 -2.65
N TYR A 215 1.55 -10.02 -1.87
CA TYR A 215 0.27 -9.57 -1.33
C TYR A 215 -0.72 -9.17 -2.43
N GLY A 216 -0.26 -8.50 -3.48
CA GLY A 216 -1.08 -8.19 -4.65
C GLY A 216 -1.68 -9.44 -5.29
N THR A 217 -0.87 -10.50 -5.40
CA THR A 217 -1.32 -11.79 -5.96
C THR A 217 -2.32 -12.49 -5.06
N MET A 218 -2.08 -12.49 -3.75
CA MET A 218 -3.02 -13.08 -2.79
C MET A 218 -4.39 -12.40 -2.87
N ILE A 219 -4.43 -11.06 -2.89
CA ILE A 219 -5.67 -10.29 -3.05
C ILE A 219 -6.34 -10.58 -4.39
N ALA A 220 -5.57 -10.58 -5.49
CA ALA A 220 -6.10 -10.92 -6.81
C ALA A 220 -6.65 -12.35 -6.86
N GLY A 221 -5.96 -13.31 -6.23
CA GLY A 221 -6.40 -14.71 -6.10
C GLY A 221 -7.71 -14.85 -5.30
N LEU A 222 -7.81 -14.17 -4.16
CA LEU A 222 -9.04 -14.14 -3.36
C LEU A 222 -10.20 -13.48 -4.13
N CYS A 223 -9.93 -12.43 -4.91
CA CYS A 223 -10.93 -11.84 -5.81
C CYS A 223 -11.34 -12.83 -6.92
N CYS A 224 -10.40 -13.63 -7.46
CA CYS A 224 -10.75 -14.68 -8.43
C CYS A 224 -11.73 -15.70 -7.83
N ILE A 225 -11.57 -16.07 -6.56
CA ILE A 225 -12.52 -16.94 -5.85
C ILE A 225 -13.89 -16.25 -5.73
N GLY A 226 -13.95 -15.00 -5.29
CA GLY A 226 -15.19 -14.23 -5.20
C GLY A 226 -15.91 -14.10 -6.55
N ILE A 227 -15.15 -13.90 -7.64
CA ILE A 227 -15.69 -13.84 -9.01
C ILE A 227 -16.21 -15.22 -9.43
N ALA A 228 -15.48 -16.29 -9.16
CA ALA A 228 -15.93 -17.65 -9.46
C ALA A 228 -17.24 -18.01 -8.74
N VAL A 229 -17.42 -17.57 -7.49
CA VAL A 229 -18.68 -17.73 -6.75
C VAL A 229 -19.81 -16.91 -7.38
N GLY A 230 -19.55 -15.65 -7.74
CA GLY A 230 -20.57 -14.79 -8.38
C GLY A 230 -20.99 -15.28 -9.77
N PHE A 231 -20.07 -15.89 -10.53
CA PHE A 231 -20.33 -16.52 -11.83
C PHE A 231 -20.42 -18.04 -11.74
N CYS A 232 -20.87 -18.59 -10.61
CA CYS A 232 -20.88 -20.04 -10.32
C CYS A 232 -21.43 -20.91 -11.48
N PRO A 233 -22.57 -20.59 -12.13
CA PRO A 233 -23.07 -21.42 -13.22
C PRO A 233 -22.13 -21.52 -14.42
N ARG A 234 -21.36 -20.44 -14.69
CA ARG A 234 -20.37 -20.40 -15.77
C ARG A 234 -19.07 -21.04 -15.33
N PHE A 235 -18.63 -20.79 -14.09
CA PHE A 235 -17.43 -21.40 -13.54
C PHE A 235 -17.51 -22.92 -13.50
N LEU A 236 -18.67 -23.49 -13.15
CA LEU A 236 -18.91 -24.93 -13.16
C LEU A 236 -19.01 -25.54 -14.57
N ASN A 237 -19.15 -24.72 -15.61
CA ASN A 237 -19.14 -25.20 -16.98
C ASN A 237 -17.72 -25.58 -17.41
N LYS A 238 -17.52 -26.85 -17.82
CA LYS A 238 -16.22 -27.45 -18.16
C LYS A 238 -15.37 -26.61 -19.14
N GLU A 239 -16.01 -25.91 -20.10
CA GLU A 239 -15.27 -25.13 -21.09
C GLU A 239 -14.70 -23.82 -20.53
N TYR A 240 -15.45 -23.13 -19.69
CA TYR A 240 -14.96 -21.95 -18.98
C TYR A 240 -13.90 -22.35 -17.96
N PHE A 241 -14.20 -23.35 -17.14
CA PHE A 241 -13.29 -23.86 -16.11
C PHE A 241 -11.93 -24.24 -16.66
N LYS A 242 -11.90 -25.13 -17.70
CA LYS A 242 -10.65 -25.57 -18.33
C LYS A 242 -9.81 -24.38 -18.82
N ARG A 243 -10.45 -23.38 -19.46
CA ARG A 243 -9.74 -22.23 -20.00
C ARG A 243 -9.17 -21.33 -18.90
N ILE A 244 -9.96 -21.00 -17.91
CA ILE A 244 -9.49 -20.10 -16.85
C ILE A 244 -8.42 -20.76 -15.98
N MET A 245 -8.54 -22.05 -15.68
CA MET A 245 -7.51 -22.80 -14.97
C MET A 245 -6.20 -22.86 -15.75
N MET A 246 -6.27 -23.14 -17.06
CA MET A 246 -5.08 -23.13 -17.91
C MET A 246 -4.44 -21.74 -17.96
N THR A 247 -5.25 -20.69 -18.10
CA THR A 247 -4.77 -19.30 -18.10
C THR A 247 -4.13 -18.92 -16.77
N GLY A 248 -4.73 -19.34 -15.63
CA GLY A 248 -4.17 -19.12 -14.31
C GLY A 248 -2.83 -19.83 -14.10
N ILE A 249 -2.72 -21.10 -14.52
CA ILE A 249 -1.46 -21.86 -14.47
C ILE A 249 -0.37 -21.17 -15.30
N ILE A 250 -0.69 -20.74 -16.52
CA ILE A 250 0.25 -20.01 -17.38
C ILE A 250 0.68 -18.70 -16.72
N SER A 251 -0.24 -17.97 -16.08
CA SER A 251 0.06 -16.71 -15.40
C SER A 251 1.05 -16.90 -14.25
N VAL A 252 0.82 -17.94 -13.42
CA VAL A 252 1.71 -18.26 -12.31
C VAL A 252 3.07 -18.72 -12.84
N PHE A 253 3.09 -19.58 -13.84
CA PHE A 253 4.33 -20.06 -14.44
C PHE A 253 5.19 -18.90 -14.99
N LEU A 254 4.60 -17.98 -15.75
CA LEU A 254 5.32 -16.84 -16.31
C LEU A 254 5.92 -15.94 -15.22
N ALA A 255 5.21 -15.72 -14.13
CA ALA A 255 5.69 -14.87 -13.03
C ALA A 255 6.78 -15.54 -12.18
N VAL A 256 6.63 -16.84 -11.92
CA VAL A 256 7.53 -17.60 -11.01
C VAL A 256 8.77 -18.10 -11.74
N LEU A 257 8.76 -18.21 -13.06
CA LEU A 257 9.85 -18.80 -13.83
C LEU A 257 11.24 -18.23 -13.49
N PRO A 258 11.48 -16.90 -13.46
CA PRO A 258 12.79 -16.35 -13.11
C PRO A 258 13.20 -16.69 -11.67
N MET A 259 12.26 -16.59 -10.73
CA MET A 259 12.48 -16.94 -9.32
C MET A 259 12.75 -18.42 -9.13
N GLY A 260 12.01 -19.29 -9.85
CA GLY A 260 12.19 -20.73 -9.83
C GLY A 260 13.54 -21.17 -10.37
N ILE A 261 14.04 -20.52 -11.42
CA ILE A 261 15.38 -20.78 -11.98
C ILE A 261 16.46 -20.40 -10.95
N ALA A 262 16.36 -19.24 -10.31
CA ALA A 262 17.29 -18.80 -9.29
C ALA A 262 17.28 -19.74 -8.06
N PHE A 263 16.10 -20.13 -7.59
CA PHE A 263 15.94 -21.08 -6.48
C PHE A 263 16.53 -22.46 -6.82
N ALA A 264 16.27 -22.97 -8.01
CA ALA A 264 16.85 -24.22 -8.48
C ALA A 264 18.38 -24.14 -8.65
N GLY A 265 18.90 -22.93 -8.91
CA GLY A 265 20.34 -22.63 -8.95
C GLY A 265 20.99 -22.50 -7.57
N GLY A 266 20.24 -22.68 -6.47
CA GLY A 266 20.75 -22.64 -5.10
C GLY A 266 20.60 -21.29 -4.38
N THR A 267 19.97 -20.30 -4.99
CA THR A 267 19.67 -19.03 -4.30
C THR A 267 18.58 -19.26 -3.24
N PRO A 268 18.80 -18.94 -1.95
CA PRO A 268 17.80 -19.14 -0.90
C PRO A 268 16.59 -18.22 -1.11
N LEU A 269 15.47 -18.55 -0.46
CA LEU A 269 14.33 -17.63 -0.40
C LEU A 269 14.67 -16.45 0.52
N GLN A 270 14.26 -15.25 0.11
CA GLN A 270 14.36 -14.07 0.95
C GLN A 270 13.51 -14.23 2.23
N GLY A 271 13.99 -13.69 3.34
CA GLY A 271 13.44 -13.94 4.68
C GLY A 271 11.93 -13.71 4.82
N SER A 272 11.38 -12.61 4.28
CA SER A 272 9.96 -12.32 4.34
C SER A 272 9.09 -13.29 3.52
N LEU A 273 9.59 -13.80 2.41
CA LEU A 273 8.91 -14.81 1.60
C LEU A 273 8.96 -16.19 2.30
N GLY A 274 10.09 -16.52 2.91
CA GLY A 274 10.26 -17.72 3.72
C GLY A 274 9.29 -17.75 4.91
N TRP A 275 9.19 -16.65 5.64
CA TRP A 275 8.21 -16.49 6.71
C TRP A 275 6.76 -16.63 6.20
N GLY A 276 6.39 -15.95 5.12
CA GLY A 276 5.05 -16.07 4.53
C GLY A 276 4.68 -17.52 4.17
N LEU A 277 5.62 -18.29 3.62
CA LEU A 277 5.41 -19.71 3.32
C LEU A 277 5.27 -20.57 4.58
N SER A 278 6.04 -20.28 5.64
CA SER A 278 5.93 -21.00 6.91
C SER A 278 4.57 -20.79 7.58
N VAL A 279 4.02 -19.57 7.54
CA VAL A 279 2.67 -19.26 8.05
C VAL A 279 1.60 -20.05 7.28
N ILE A 280 1.70 -20.11 5.95
CA ILE A 280 0.76 -20.87 5.10
C ILE A 280 0.82 -22.38 5.41
N ASN A 281 2.00 -22.92 5.70
CA ASN A 281 2.21 -24.32 6.03
C ASN A 281 1.83 -24.69 7.48
N GLY A 282 1.25 -23.76 8.25
CA GLY A 282 0.82 -24.00 9.63
C GLY A 282 1.96 -24.14 10.63
N GLY A 283 3.17 -23.72 10.27
CA GLY A 283 4.31 -23.65 11.18
C GLY A 283 4.05 -22.65 12.29
N LYS A 284 4.05 -23.10 13.54
CA LYS A 284 4.32 -22.20 14.67
C LYS A 284 5.72 -21.65 14.42
N SER A 285 5.90 -20.34 14.56
CA SER A 285 7.22 -19.73 14.49
C SER A 285 8.09 -20.33 15.59
N ASP A 286 8.99 -21.25 15.24
CA ASP A 286 10.06 -21.72 16.11
C ASP A 286 11.07 -20.58 16.29
N THR A 287 10.66 -19.56 17.03
CA THR A 287 11.52 -18.42 17.41
C THR A 287 12.22 -18.67 18.74
N GLU A 288 12.10 -19.88 19.34
CA GLU A 288 12.70 -20.15 20.65
C GLU A 288 14.06 -20.86 20.61
N ASP A 289 14.54 -21.37 19.45
CA ASP A 289 15.75 -22.22 19.45
C ASP A 289 16.93 -21.69 18.60
N LYS A 290 17.01 -20.41 18.29
CA LYS A 290 18.17 -19.83 17.56
C LYS A 290 18.84 -18.65 18.22
N GLU A 291 18.96 -18.66 19.55
CA GLU A 291 19.83 -17.68 20.26
C GLU A 291 21.34 -18.05 20.26
N ALA A 292 21.74 -19.11 19.62
CA ALA A 292 23.11 -19.61 19.78
C ALA A 292 24.00 -19.57 18.51
N SER A 293 23.62 -18.87 17.42
CA SER A 293 24.55 -18.72 16.28
C SER A 293 24.16 -17.57 15.35
N SER A 294 24.28 -16.31 15.80
CA SER A 294 24.26 -15.16 14.89
C SER A 294 25.10 -14.02 15.42
N GLU A 295 26.38 -14.23 15.48
CA GLU A 295 27.33 -13.16 15.28
C GLU A 295 27.34 -12.85 13.77
N ASP A 296 27.17 -11.59 13.40
CA ASP A 296 27.15 -11.03 12.04
C ASP A 296 25.79 -11.01 11.28
N LYS A 297 24.74 -10.46 11.87
CA LYS A 297 23.67 -9.85 11.08
C LYS A 297 23.77 -8.33 11.15
N THR A 298 24.10 -7.73 10.04
CA THR A 298 24.07 -6.27 9.84
C THR A 298 22.67 -5.72 10.11
N ILE A 299 22.58 -4.51 10.62
CA ILE A 299 21.35 -3.78 10.99
C ILE A 299 20.30 -3.69 9.86
N GLN A 300 20.70 -3.98 8.63
CA GLN A 300 19.85 -3.99 7.43
C GLN A 300 18.82 -5.12 7.37
N ASP A 301 18.93 -6.17 8.21
CA ASP A 301 18.09 -7.37 8.13
C ASP A 301 16.81 -7.34 8.99
N ILE A 302 16.56 -6.24 9.72
CA ILE A 302 15.41 -6.15 10.63
C ILE A 302 14.26 -5.42 9.93
N THR A 303 13.22 -6.16 9.55
CA THR A 303 12.00 -5.57 8.98
C THR A 303 11.17 -4.84 10.04
N MET A 304 10.38 -3.83 9.62
CA MET A 304 9.46 -3.10 10.51
C MET A 304 8.46 -4.03 11.22
N GLU A 305 8.18 -5.20 10.66
CA GLU A 305 7.31 -6.21 11.25
C GLU A 305 7.95 -6.91 12.45
N GLU A 306 9.24 -7.23 12.39
CA GLU A 306 10.01 -7.73 13.52
C GLU A 306 10.14 -6.67 14.62
N MET A 307 10.24 -5.39 14.22
CA MET A 307 10.24 -4.27 15.16
C MET A 307 8.91 -4.13 15.90
N ALA A 308 7.79 -4.20 15.19
CA ALA A 308 6.45 -4.14 15.77
C ALA A 308 6.16 -5.35 16.67
N ALA A 309 6.66 -6.55 16.31
CA ALA A 309 6.52 -7.76 17.11
C ALA A 309 7.32 -7.65 18.43
N ARG A 310 8.56 -7.20 18.40
CA ARG A 310 9.41 -6.99 19.59
C ARG A 310 8.87 -5.90 20.53
N LEU A 311 8.27 -4.83 19.97
CA LEU A 311 7.62 -3.77 20.74
C LEU A 311 6.36 -4.26 21.47
N ASN A 312 5.57 -5.13 20.83
CA ASN A 312 4.41 -5.76 21.44
C ASN A 312 4.80 -6.76 22.55
N GLU A 313 5.90 -7.46 22.43
CA GLU A 313 6.42 -8.36 23.46
C GLU A 313 6.94 -7.58 24.68
N ASN A 314 7.69 -6.52 24.48
CA ASN A 314 8.15 -5.66 25.56
C ASN A 314 7.00 -4.95 26.30
N SER A 315 5.94 -4.56 25.59
CA SER A 315 4.71 -4.04 26.19
C SER A 315 3.98 -5.10 27.02
N LYS A 316 3.91 -6.35 26.55
CA LYS A 316 3.29 -7.47 27.29
C LYS A 316 4.11 -7.88 28.52
N ASN A 317 5.42 -7.83 28.45
CA ASN A 317 6.30 -8.16 29.57
C ASN A 317 6.27 -7.08 30.64
N ASN A 318 6.14 -5.80 30.29
CA ASN A 318 5.93 -4.71 31.25
C ASN A 318 4.55 -4.78 31.96
N ILE A 319 3.51 -5.22 31.26
CA ILE A 319 2.17 -5.43 31.84
C ILE A 319 2.18 -6.65 32.78
N LYS A 320 2.92 -7.71 32.47
CA LYS A 320 3.08 -8.88 33.36
C LYS A 320 3.89 -8.58 34.62
N SER A 321 4.91 -7.72 34.52
CA SER A 321 5.72 -7.32 35.66
C SER A 321 4.95 -6.47 36.69
N ASN A 322 4.03 -5.63 36.25
CA ASN A 322 3.20 -4.82 37.14
C ASN A 322 2.02 -5.57 37.75
N ASN A 323 1.56 -6.68 37.16
CA ASN A 323 0.49 -7.50 37.71
C ASN A 323 0.98 -8.61 38.68
N ALA A 324 2.28 -8.89 38.73
CA ALA A 324 2.84 -9.93 39.63
C ALA A 324 2.97 -9.49 41.10
N LYS A 325 2.70 -8.23 41.42
CA LYS A 325 2.78 -7.72 42.83
C LYS A 325 1.45 -7.69 43.59
N SER A 326 0.37 -8.21 43.04
CA SER A 326 -0.94 -8.17 43.72
C SER A 326 -1.78 -9.43 43.52
N MET A 327 -1.24 -10.62 43.70
CA MET A 327 -2.07 -11.82 43.88
C MET A 327 -1.50 -12.76 44.93
N GLN A 328 -1.92 -12.54 46.16
CA GLN A 328 -1.96 -13.58 47.18
C GLN A 328 -3.04 -14.63 46.83
N THR A 329 -2.59 -15.87 46.79
CA THR A 329 -3.33 -17.15 46.94
C THR A 329 -4.86 -17.07 47.07
N LYS A 330 -5.57 -17.52 46.04
CA LYS A 330 -6.89 -18.15 46.16
C LYS A 330 -6.85 -19.55 45.55
N ARG A 331 -7.25 -20.52 46.39
CA ARG A 331 -7.37 -21.95 46.08
C ARG A 331 -8.22 -22.18 44.81
N ILE A 332 -7.76 -23.07 43.98
CA ILE A 332 -8.47 -23.61 42.83
C ILE A 332 -9.68 -24.42 43.34
N PRO A 333 -10.91 -24.09 42.95
CA PRO A 333 -12.04 -25.01 43.10
C PRO A 333 -11.95 -26.10 42.03
N ALA A 334 -12.33 -27.33 42.42
CA ALA A 334 -12.37 -28.49 41.56
C ALA A 334 -13.18 -28.25 40.26
N MET A 335 -12.70 -28.80 39.18
CA MET A 335 -13.42 -28.86 37.89
C MET A 335 -14.79 -29.51 38.14
N THR A 336 -15.83 -28.71 38.09
CA THR A 336 -17.19 -29.16 37.86
C THR A 336 -17.34 -29.37 36.35
N GLU A 337 -17.63 -30.58 35.97
CA GLU A 337 -18.03 -30.93 34.61
C GLU A 337 -19.18 -30.01 34.17
N THR A 338 -18.96 -29.20 33.16
CA THR A 338 -20.00 -28.42 32.52
C THR A 338 -20.95 -29.39 31.83
N PRO A 339 -22.27 -29.32 32.07
CA PRO A 339 -23.23 -30.19 31.41
C PRO A 339 -23.16 -29.95 29.88
N GLU A 340 -23.14 -31.04 29.12
CA GLU A 340 -23.20 -30.99 27.66
C GLU A 340 -24.38 -30.14 27.22
N SER A 341 -24.09 -29.01 26.57
CA SER A 341 -25.12 -28.10 26.05
C SER A 341 -25.97 -28.84 25.02
N THR A 342 -27.26 -28.89 25.28
CA THR A 342 -28.26 -29.54 24.41
C THR A 342 -28.25 -28.82 23.03
N PHE A 343 -28.58 -29.53 21.95
CA PHE A 343 -28.69 -28.95 20.60
C PHE A 343 -29.59 -27.69 20.58
N ALA A 344 -30.65 -27.66 21.41
CA ALA A 344 -31.52 -26.51 21.58
C ALA A 344 -30.79 -25.28 22.17
N ASP A 345 -29.86 -25.49 23.10
CA ASP A 345 -29.08 -24.39 23.70
C ASP A 345 -28.08 -23.83 22.69
N LYS A 346 -27.45 -24.69 21.88
CA LYS A 346 -26.56 -24.28 20.78
C LYS A 346 -27.30 -23.45 19.72
N VAL A 347 -28.55 -23.79 19.40
CA VAL A 347 -29.39 -23.04 18.45
C VAL A 347 -29.81 -21.68 19.06
N ARG A 348 -30.06 -21.62 20.35
CA ARG A 348 -30.43 -20.39 21.07
C ARG A 348 -29.27 -19.37 21.16
N GLU A 349 -28.03 -19.83 21.18
CA GLU A 349 -26.83 -19.00 21.16
C GLU A 349 -26.47 -18.42 19.78
N ILE A 350 -26.98 -18.99 18.68
CA ILE A 350 -26.66 -18.57 17.32
C ILE A 350 -26.88 -17.07 17.08
N PRO A 351 -28.04 -16.46 17.45
CA PRO A 351 -28.27 -15.04 17.21
C PRO A 351 -27.27 -14.13 17.93
N GLU A 352 -26.88 -14.52 19.14
CA GLU A 352 -25.90 -13.76 19.95
C GLU A 352 -24.49 -13.88 19.37
N LYS A 353 -24.09 -15.06 18.95
CA LYS A 353 -22.82 -15.29 18.25
C LYS A 353 -22.75 -14.50 16.94
N ILE A 354 -23.81 -14.48 16.15
CA ILE A 354 -23.90 -13.68 14.92
C ILE A 354 -23.75 -12.19 15.25
N LYS A 355 -24.48 -11.69 16.25
CA LYS A 355 -24.40 -10.28 16.67
C LYS A 355 -22.99 -9.90 17.13
N ASN A 356 -22.36 -10.75 17.93
CA ASN A 356 -21.00 -10.51 18.44
C ASN A 356 -19.97 -10.51 17.31
N THR A 357 -20.08 -11.46 16.37
CA THR A 357 -19.24 -11.51 15.17
C THR A 357 -19.42 -10.26 14.31
N TRP A 358 -20.66 -9.83 14.09
CA TRP A 358 -20.97 -8.62 13.34
C TRP A 358 -20.38 -7.35 13.98
N ASN A 359 -20.52 -7.22 15.30
CA ASN A 359 -19.95 -6.11 16.06
C ASN A 359 -18.41 -6.11 16.01
N MET A 360 -17.78 -7.27 16.13
CA MET A 360 -16.33 -7.42 16.02
C MET A 360 -15.84 -7.03 14.62
N MET A 361 -16.51 -7.49 13.56
CA MET A 361 -16.17 -7.09 12.19
C MET A 361 -16.31 -5.57 11.98
N ALA A 362 -17.40 -4.97 12.48
CA ALA A 362 -17.59 -3.52 12.39
C ALA A 362 -16.51 -2.75 13.17
N GLN A 363 -16.12 -3.24 14.34
CA GLN A 363 -15.02 -2.64 15.12
C GLN A 363 -13.70 -2.69 14.34
N ARG A 364 -13.34 -3.84 13.76
CA ARG A 364 -12.12 -4.00 12.97
C ARG A 364 -12.11 -3.10 11.73
N ILE A 365 -13.22 -3.01 11.02
CA ILE A 365 -13.37 -2.09 9.89
C ILE A 365 -13.14 -0.64 10.37
N GLY A 366 -13.74 -0.25 11.50
CA GLY A 366 -13.58 1.09 12.08
C GLY A 366 -12.14 1.40 12.50
N GLU A 367 -11.40 0.40 13.00
CA GLU A 367 -10.00 0.57 13.40
C GLU A 367 -9.06 0.84 12.23
N PHE A 368 -9.23 0.12 11.13
CA PHE A 368 -8.24 0.11 10.04
C PHE A 368 -8.65 0.93 8.81
N ILE A 369 -9.95 1.08 8.55
CA ILE A 369 -10.42 1.61 7.26
C ILE A 369 -11.09 2.97 7.40
N ILE A 370 -11.89 3.16 8.42
CA ILE A 370 -12.67 4.36 8.62
C ILE A 370 -12.18 5.10 9.86
N ASN A 371 -11.26 6.02 9.68
CA ASN A 371 -10.82 6.91 10.76
C ASN A 371 -11.92 7.97 11.09
N LEU A 372 -13.18 7.57 10.96
CA LEU A 372 -14.34 8.39 11.28
C LEU A 372 -14.76 8.11 12.73
N PRO A 373 -15.11 9.13 13.49
CA PRO A 373 -15.47 9.00 14.89
C PRO A 373 -16.77 8.24 15.15
N LYS A 374 -17.45 7.74 14.11
CA LYS A 374 -18.79 7.15 14.19
C LYS A 374 -18.79 5.70 13.75
N GLN A 375 -19.05 4.81 14.68
CA GLN A 375 -19.18 3.36 14.49
C GLN A 375 -20.19 2.95 13.40
N TRP A 376 -21.26 3.74 13.18
CA TRP A 376 -22.28 3.42 12.17
C TRP A 376 -21.72 3.30 10.74
N CYS A 377 -20.60 3.98 10.41
CA CYS A 377 -19.99 3.89 9.10
C CYS A 377 -19.48 2.48 8.78
N ALA A 378 -18.91 1.79 9.78
CA ALA A 378 -18.46 0.42 9.62
C ALA A 378 -19.63 -0.55 9.39
N TYR A 379 -20.74 -0.35 10.11
CA TYR A 379 -21.98 -1.11 9.84
C TYR A 379 -22.52 -0.82 8.44
N ALA A 380 -22.46 0.43 7.97
CA ALA A 380 -22.90 0.79 6.62
C ALA A 380 -22.08 0.08 5.54
N VAL A 381 -20.77 -0.12 5.75
CA VAL A 381 -19.92 -0.91 4.85
C VAL A 381 -20.41 -2.37 4.78
N LEU A 382 -20.61 -3.02 5.93
CA LEU A 382 -21.09 -4.41 5.97
C LEU A 382 -22.47 -4.56 5.33
N ILE A 383 -23.38 -3.64 5.61
CA ILE A 383 -24.71 -3.60 5.00
C ILE A 383 -24.57 -3.38 3.49
N GLY A 384 -23.69 -2.48 3.04
CA GLY A 384 -23.42 -2.22 1.64
C GLY A 384 -22.98 -3.46 0.87
N ILE A 385 -22.10 -4.28 1.46
CA ILE A 385 -21.68 -5.57 0.89
C ILE A 385 -22.88 -6.52 0.71
N ALA A 386 -23.74 -6.64 1.73
CA ALA A 386 -24.93 -7.48 1.65
C ALA A 386 -25.91 -6.97 0.59
N VAL A 387 -26.10 -5.63 0.52
CA VAL A 387 -27.00 -4.99 -0.46
C VAL A 387 -26.50 -5.18 -1.90
N VAL A 388 -25.18 -5.17 -2.15
CA VAL A 388 -24.61 -5.46 -3.48
C VAL A 388 -24.98 -6.87 -3.93
N ILE A 389 -24.85 -7.87 -3.05
CA ILE A 389 -25.22 -9.26 -3.36
C ILE A 389 -26.72 -9.36 -3.63
N LEU A 390 -27.56 -8.77 -2.77
CA LEU A 390 -29.00 -8.76 -2.94
C LEU A 390 -29.43 -8.08 -4.25
N LEU A 391 -28.81 -6.94 -4.57
CA LEU A 391 -29.07 -6.23 -5.83
C LEU A 391 -28.67 -7.09 -7.04
N GLY A 392 -27.57 -7.83 -6.94
CA GLY A 392 -27.16 -8.81 -7.94
C GLY A 392 -28.21 -9.88 -8.18
N LEU A 393 -28.80 -10.46 -7.12
CA LEU A 393 -29.90 -11.41 -7.21
C LEU A 393 -31.14 -10.80 -7.89
N ILE A 394 -31.51 -9.56 -7.53
CA ILE A 394 -32.63 -8.84 -8.16
C ILE A 394 -32.40 -8.72 -9.67
N PHE A 395 -31.19 -8.35 -10.11
CA PHE A 395 -30.88 -8.26 -11.54
C PHE A 395 -30.92 -9.61 -12.26
N ILE A 396 -30.56 -10.71 -11.60
CA ILE A 396 -30.69 -12.07 -12.16
C ILE A 396 -32.19 -12.39 -12.37
N ILE A 397 -33.04 -12.12 -11.38
CA ILE A 397 -34.50 -12.30 -11.46
C ILE A 397 -35.06 -11.45 -12.60
N LEU A 398 -34.60 -10.23 -12.79
CA LEU A 398 -34.99 -9.31 -13.87
C LEU A 398 -34.36 -9.69 -15.24
N ARG A 399 -33.81 -10.88 -15.37
CA ARG A 399 -33.15 -11.40 -16.60
C ARG A 399 -31.97 -10.55 -17.11
N LYS A 400 -31.33 -9.83 -16.22
CA LYS A 400 -30.04 -9.13 -16.46
C LYS A 400 -28.89 -9.91 -15.86
N THR A 401 -28.83 -11.21 -16.15
CA THR A 401 -27.98 -12.20 -15.49
C THR A 401 -26.51 -11.77 -15.42
N THR A 402 -25.90 -11.38 -16.53
CA THR A 402 -24.46 -10.99 -16.57
C THR A 402 -24.14 -9.78 -15.71
N TYR A 403 -25.06 -8.82 -15.59
CA TYR A 403 -24.85 -7.65 -14.72
C TYR A 403 -25.10 -8.03 -13.25
N GLY A 404 -26.08 -8.90 -12.98
CA GLY A 404 -26.33 -9.43 -11.64
C GLY A 404 -25.17 -10.28 -11.13
N GLU A 405 -24.63 -11.19 -11.96
CA GLU A 405 -23.45 -12.02 -11.65
C GLU A 405 -22.22 -11.15 -11.33
N MET A 406 -22.01 -10.04 -12.05
CA MET A 406 -20.95 -9.08 -11.78
C MET A 406 -21.12 -8.39 -10.40
N LEU A 407 -22.33 -7.94 -10.07
CA LEU A 407 -22.63 -7.35 -8.76
C LEU A 407 -22.39 -8.35 -7.63
N MET A 408 -22.90 -9.58 -7.79
CA MET A 408 -22.64 -10.65 -6.82
C MET A 408 -21.13 -10.91 -6.64
N SER A 409 -20.39 -10.94 -7.73
CA SER A 409 -18.92 -11.10 -7.69
C SER A 409 -18.25 -9.99 -6.86
N ALA A 410 -18.65 -8.73 -7.07
CA ALA A 410 -18.13 -7.62 -6.29
C ALA A 410 -18.43 -7.77 -4.79
N GLY A 411 -19.66 -8.18 -4.44
CA GLY A 411 -20.06 -8.45 -3.07
C GLY A 411 -19.27 -9.61 -2.43
N PHE A 412 -19.10 -10.73 -3.16
CA PHE A 412 -18.33 -11.87 -2.65
C PHE A 412 -16.83 -11.54 -2.50
N CYS A 413 -16.22 -10.81 -3.43
CA CYS A 413 -14.86 -10.32 -3.28
C CYS A 413 -14.71 -9.51 -1.99
N MET A 414 -15.61 -8.56 -1.74
CA MET A 414 -15.57 -7.76 -0.50
C MET A 414 -15.84 -8.59 0.75
N GLY A 415 -16.75 -9.57 0.68
CA GLY A 415 -17.02 -10.50 1.78
C GLY A 415 -15.75 -11.29 2.17
N ILE A 416 -15.05 -11.86 1.19
CA ILE A 416 -13.80 -12.60 1.41
C ILE A 416 -12.71 -11.67 1.99
N LEU A 417 -12.58 -10.46 1.48
CA LEU A 417 -11.62 -9.49 2.01
C LEU A 417 -11.98 -9.03 3.43
N THR A 418 -13.26 -8.94 3.75
CA THR A 418 -13.71 -8.65 5.13
C THR A 418 -13.32 -9.79 6.09
N LEU A 419 -13.46 -11.05 5.65
CA LEU A 419 -12.99 -12.20 6.42
C LEU A 419 -11.47 -12.16 6.61
N LEU A 420 -10.71 -11.82 5.57
CA LEU A 420 -9.25 -11.67 5.66
C LEU A 420 -8.85 -10.56 6.65
N LEU A 421 -9.47 -9.38 6.58
CA LEU A 421 -9.21 -8.26 7.47
C LEU A 421 -9.51 -8.61 8.94
N CYS A 422 -10.55 -9.41 9.17
CA CYS A 422 -11.03 -9.81 10.48
C CYS A 422 -10.49 -11.18 10.94
N ALA A 423 -9.56 -11.79 10.22
CA ALA A 423 -9.13 -13.17 10.40
C ALA A 423 -8.70 -13.47 11.85
N SER A 424 -7.89 -12.60 12.45
CA SER A 424 -7.42 -12.78 13.84
C SER A 424 -8.56 -12.78 14.88
N GLY A 425 -9.58 -11.95 14.68
CA GLY A 425 -10.76 -11.92 15.55
C GLY A 425 -11.71 -13.10 15.35
N LEU A 426 -11.63 -13.77 14.19
CA LEU A 426 -12.42 -14.95 13.85
C LEU A 426 -11.71 -16.27 14.17
N GLY A 427 -10.50 -16.23 14.73
CA GLY A 427 -9.69 -17.43 14.96
C GLY A 427 -9.17 -18.09 13.68
N LEU A 428 -9.15 -17.35 12.56
CA LEU A 428 -8.61 -17.78 11.29
C LEU A 428 -7.10 -17.43 11.23
N PRO A 429 -6.30 -18.17 10.46
CA PRO A 429 -4.90 -17.86 10.27
C PRO A 429 -4.74 -16.46 9.63
N MET A 430 -3.80 -15.68 10.14
CA MET A 430 -3.52 -14.34 9.67
C MET A 430 -2.58 -14.41 8.45
N LEU A 431 -3.16 -14.49 7.26
CA LEU A 431 -2.40 -14.56 6.00
C LEU A 431 -1.76 -13.22 5.59
N MET A 432 -2.25 -12.12 6.14
CA MET A 432 -1.76 -10.77 5.86
C MET A 432 -1.97 -9.89 7.08
N ASP A 433 -1.05 -8.97 7.32
CA ASP A 433 -1.23 -7.93 8.33
C ASP A 433 -2.49 -7.09 8.03
N PRO A 434 -3.37 -6.84 9.02
CA PRO A 434 -4.61 -6.09 8.81
C PRO A 434 -4.39 -4.68 8.28
N ALA A 435 -3.31 -4.01 8.65
CA ALA A 435 -2.99 -2.68 8.15
C ALA A 435 -2.63 -2.71 6.66
N ARG A 436 -1.85 -3.69 6.23
CA ARG A 436 -1.55 -3.93 4.80
C ARG A 436 -2.80 -4.35 4.03
N CYS A 437 -3.64 -5.20 4.61
CA CYS A 437 -4.92 -5.62 4.04
C CYS A 437 -5.86 -4.42 3.82
N SER A 438 -5.88 -3.47 4.76
CA SER A 438 -6.77 -2.31 4.72
C SER A 438 -6.59 -1.46 3.46
N ILE A 439 -5.36 -1.36 2.93
CA ILE A 439 -5.04 -0.61 1.71
C ILE A 439 -5.77 -1.18 0.50
N TYR A 440 -5.70 -2.50 0.31
CA TYR A 440 -6.42 -3.19 -0.76
C TYR A 440 -7.94 -3.19 -0.52
N TYR A 441 -8.35 -3.31 0.74
CA TYR A 441 -9.76 -3.30 1.11
C TYR A 441 -10.43 -1.99 0.71
N VAL A 442 -9.84 -0.83 1.06
CA VAL A 442 -10.38 0.49 0.69
C VAL A 442 -10.43 0.64 -0.83
N TYR A 443 -9.40 0.19 -1.54
CA TYR A 443 -9.33 0.26 -2.99
C TYR A 443 -10.48 -0.50 -3.68
N LEU A 444 -10.77 -1.74 -3.23
CA LEU A 444 -11.85 -2.55 -3.76
C LEU A 444 -13.23 -2.15 -3.21
N LEU A 445 -13.29 -1.62 -1.98
CA LEU A 445 -14.51 -1.09 -1.39
C LEU A 445 -15.07 0.07 -2.21
N ILE A 446 -14.23 1.02 -2.60
CA ILE A 446 -14.64 2.16 -3.41
C ILE A 446 -15.18 1.71 -4.77
N LEU A 447 -14.52 0.74 -5.42
CA LEU A 447 -15.03 0.13 -6.65
C LEU A 447 -16.43 -0.47 -6.41
N THR A 448 -16.58 -1.28 -5.37
CA THR A 448 -17.82 -1.99 -5.04
C THR A 448 -18.96 -1.02 -4.70
N LEU A 449 -18.71 0.00 -3.87
CA LEU A 449 -19.70 1.01 -3.53
C LEU A 449 -20.13 1.86 -4.74
N THR A 450 -19.18 2.19 -5.62
CA THR A 450 -19.50 2.91 -6.86
C THR A 450 -20.41 2.07 -7.76
N VAL A 451 -20.09 0.78 -7.92
CA VAL A 451 -20.91 -0.15 -8.72
C VAL A 451 -22.26 -0.42 -8.04
N LEU A 452 -22.35 -0.42 -6.70
CA LEU A 452 -23.61 -0.50 -5.96
C LEU A 452 -24.54 0.68 -6.28
N VAL A 453 -24.03 1.91 -6.12
CA VAL A 453 -24.82 3.13 -6.40
C VAL A 453 -25.24 3.17 -7.87
N ASP A 454 -24.34 2.80 -8.80
CA ASP A 454 -24.66 2.67 -10.21
C ASP A 454 -25.75 1.64 -10.47
N GLY A 455 -25.69 0.48 -9.80
CA GLY A 455 -26.70 -0.57 -9.88
C GLY A 455 -28.07 -0.09 -9.41
N ILE A 456 -28.13 0.65 -8.30
CA ILE A 456 -29.39 1.26 -7.80
C ILE A 456 -29.94 2.24 -8.84
N LEU A 457 -29.11 3.14 -9.37
CA LEU A 457 -29.53 4.05 -10.42
C LEU A 457 -29.97 3.32 -11.69
N TYR A 458 -29.29 2.25 -12.06
CA TYR A 458 -29.66 1.44 -13.21
C TYR A 458 -30.99 0.72 -12.98
N LEU A 459 -31.29 0.26 -11.77
CA LEU A 459 -32.57 -0.35 -11.42
C LEU A 459 -33.73 0.67 -11.56
N ILE A 460 -33.56 1.89 -11.01
CA ILE A 460 -34.57 2.96 -11.08
C ILE A 460 -34.79 3.41 -12.53
N PHE A 461 -33.72 3.54 -13.32
CA PHE A 461 -33.75 4.06 -14.69
C PHE A 461 -33.49 2.96 -15.73
N MET A 462 -34.05 1.77 -15.55
CA MET A 462 -33.74 0.61 -16.41
C MET A 462 -34.23 0.77 -17.86
N CYS A 463 -35.28 1.59 -18.09
CA CYS A 463 -35.79 1.88 -19.43
C CYS A 463 -34.81 2.77 -20.23
N ARG A 464 -34.56 2.43 -21.51
CA ARG A 464 -33.67 3.20 -22.41
C ARG A 464 -34.06 4.69 -22.54
N LEU A 465 -35.34 5.02 -22.35
CA LEU A 465 -35.83 6.41 -22.38
C LEU A 465 -35.24 7.26 -21.24
N PHE A 466 -34.87 6.65 -20.12
CA PHE A 466 -34.37 7.32 -18.93
C PHE A 466 -32.81 7.38 -18.85
N THR A 467 -32.11 7.08 -19.94
CA THR A 467 -30.64 7.18 -19.97
C THR A 467 -30.13 8.60 -19.71
N ILE A 468 -30.82 9.63 -20.25
CA ILE A 468 -30.43 11.04 -20.00
C ILE A 468 -30.71 11.43 -18.55
N PRO A 469 -31.91 11.25 -17.98
CA PRO A 469 -32.16 11.50 -16.55
C PRO A 469 -31.19 10.78 -15.62
N ARG A 470 -30.84 9.51 -15.90
CA ARG A 470 -29.85 8.77 -15.14
C ARG A 470 -28.48 9.44 -15.14
N ASN A 471 -28.00 9.89 -16.31
CA ASN A 471 -26.71 10.57 -16.42
C ASN A 471 -26.72 11.94 -15.74
N VAL A 472 -27.80 12.71 -15.85
CA VAL A 472 -27.97 13.99 -15.14
C VAL A 472 -27.94 13.75 -13.63
N LEU A 473 -28.71 12.78 -13.13
CA LEU A 473 -28.72 12.46 -11.70
C LEU A 473 -27.34 11.97 -11.22
N SER A 474 -26.64 11.14 -12.03
CA SER A 474 -25.29 10.69 -11.69
C SER A 474 -24.30 11.86 -11.62
N PHE A 475 -24.44 12.89 -12.46
CA PHE A 475 -23.64 14.10 -12.39
C PHE A 475 -23.94 14.90 -11.12
N ILE A 476 -25.22 15.13 -10.84
CA ILE A 476 -25.66 15.84 -9.61
C ILE A 476 -25.12 15.10 -8.37
N LEU A 477 -25.25 13.79 -8.30
CA LEU A 477 -24.71 13.00 -7.20
C LEU A 477 -23.19 13.14 -7.09
N THR A 478 -22.47 13.12 -8.21
CA THR A 478 -21.00 13.30 -8.22
C THR A 478 -20.62 14.65 -7.60
N VAL A 479 -21.26 15.73 -8.07
CA VAL A 479 -20.98 17.08 -7.55
C VAL A 479 -21.40 17.21 -6.08
N SER A 480 -22.56 16.63 -5.70
CA SER A 480 -23.06 16.70 -4.32
C SER A 480 -22.17 15.93 -3.34
N ILE A 481 -21.74 14.73 -3.69
CA ILE A 481 -20.86 13.91 -2.84
C ILE A 481 -19.52 14.64 -2.64
N VAL A 482 -18.86 15.04 -3.71
CA VAL A 482 -17.57 15.70 -3.65
C VAL A 482 -17.69 17.07 -2.96
N GLY A 483 -18.71 17.85 -3.30
CA GLY A 483 -18.97 19.14 -2.67
C GLY A 483 -19.26 19.02 -1.17
N SER A 484 -20.01 18.00 -0.75
CA SER A 484 -20.25 17.71 0.67
C SER A 484 -18.96 17.37 1.41
N MET A 485 -18.08 16.58 0.82
CA MET A 485 -16.78 16.24 1.40
C MET A 485 -15.89 17.47 1.60
N ILE A 486 -15.87 18.36 0.60
CA ILE A 486 -15.12 19.63 0.67
C ILE A 486 -15.73 20.54 1.75
N HIS A 487 -17.05 20.71 1.75
CA HIS A 487 -17.77 21.59 2.69
C HIS A 487 -17.61 21.14 4.15
N GLN A 488 -17.57 19.85 4.41
CA GLN A 488 -17.38 19.32 5.75
C GLN A 488 -15.93 19.43 6.26
N GLY A 489 -15.04 20.08 5.51
CA GLY A 489 -13.63 20.23 5.89
C GLY A 489 -12.89 18.92 6.03
N MET A 490 -13.36 17.89 5.33
CA MET A 490 -12.77 16.56 5.37
C MET A 490 -11.40 16.48 4.71
N ILE A 491 -10.98 17.55 4.03
CA ILE A 491 -9.66 17.66 3.41
C ILE A 491 -8.70 18.32 4.41
N LYS A 492 -8.31 17.55 5.42
CA LYS A 492 -7.17 17.96 6.26
C LYS A 492 -5.91 17.43 5.61
N MET A 493 -5.13 18.31 5.01
CA MET A 493 -3.81 17.95 4.49
C MET A 493 -2.92 17.58 5.66
N PRO A 494 -2.34 16.36 5.68
CA PRO A 494 -1.31 16.03 6.66
C PRO A 494 -0.09 16.93 6.41
N GLY A 495 0.73 17.12 7.45
CA GLY A 495 2.04 17.75 7.32
C GLY A 495 2.89 16.96 6.33
N PHE A 496 3.64 17.66 5.50
CA PHE A 496 4.62 17.04 4.61
C PHE A 496 6.00 17.22 5.21
N GLY A 497 6.80 16.19 5.16
CA GLY A 497 8.17 16.14 5.63
C GLY A 497 8.64 14.71 5.65
N SER A 498 9.93 14.51 5.61
CA SER A 498 10.54 13.22 5.91
C SER A 498 10.95 13.19 7.36
N ASP A 499 10.48 12.19 8.11
CA ASP A 499 10.97 11.93 9.47
C ASP A 499 12.33 11.20 9.42
N TYR A 500 12.82 10.90 8.24
CA TYR A 500 14.03 10.10 8.00
C TYR A 500 15.24 10.93 7.56
N VAL A 501 15.02 11.96 6.76
CA VAL A 501 16.10 12.76 6.16
C VAL A 501 15.71 14.25 6.11
N SER A 502 16.63 15.13 6.49
CA SER A 502 16.47 16.57 6.35
C SER A 502 16.73 17.05 4.92
N ASN A 503 15.89 17.91 4.36
CA ASN A 503 16.12 18.54 3.06
C ASN A 503 17.46 19.31 3.01
N GLY A 504 17.80 19.98 4.10
CA GLY A 504 19.07 20.69 4.23
C GLY A 504 20.27 19.75 4.16
N ALA A 505 20.22 18.61 4.86
CA ALA A 505 21.27 17.60 4.84
C ALA A 505 21.44 16.99 3.45
N LEU A 506 20.35 16.70 2.73
CA LEU A 506 20.41 16.18 1.36
C LEU A 506 21.01 17.20 0.38
N THR A 507 20.67 18.47 0.55
CA THR A 507 21.23 19.55 -0.26
C THR A 507 22.74 19.68 -0.02
N CYS A 508 23.17 19.63 1.25
CA CYS A 508 24.57 19.65 1.64
C CYS A 508 25.32 18.45 1.06
N LEU A 509 24.78 17.25 1.20
CA LEU A 509 25.38 16.03 0.64
C LEU A 509 25.48 16.08 -0.90
N SER A 510 24.46 16.62 -1.57
CA SER A 510 24.50 16.84 -3.03
C SER A 510 25.63 17.80 -3.45
N ASN A 511 25.93 18.80 -2.63
CA ASN A 511 27.05 19.70 -2.89
C ASN A 511 28.40 18.97 -2.69
N ILE A 512 28.54 18.18 -1.62
CA ILE A 512 29.73 17.37 -1.38
C ILE A 512 30.00 16.42 -2.56
N ILE A 513 28.95 15.75 -3.08
CA ILE A 513 29.05 14.87 -4.25
C ILE A 513 29.53 15.63 -5.50
N LYS A 514 29.07 16.85 -5.70
CA LYS A 514 29.46 17.68 -6.87
C LYS A 514 30.87 18.24 -6.78
N GLU A 515 31.34 18.50 -5.57
CA GLU A 515 32.66 19.14 -5.31
C GLU A 515 33.81 18.15 -5.25
N ASN A 516 33.51 16.86 -5.05
CA ASN A 516 34.55 15.82 -4.89
C ASN A 516 34.40 14.75 -5.97
N GLU A 517 35.54 14.15 -6.34
CA GLU A 517 35.54 12.96 -7.18
C GLU A 517 35.02 11.74 -6.42
N ASP A 518 34.44 10.79 -7.14
CA ASP A 518 33.89 9.58 -6.56
C ASP A 518 34.94 8.80 -5.79
N LYS A 519 34.59 8.29 -4.62
CA LYS A 519 35.41 7.49 -3.71
C LYS A 519 36.63 8.20 -3.14
N THR A 520 36.75 9.53 -3.25
CA THR A 520 37.83 10.32 -2.66
C THR A 520 37.48 10.92 -1.29
N TRP A 521 36.28 10.74 -0.80
CA TRP A 521 35.78 11.30 0.46
C TRP A 521 34.99 10.27 1.28
N THR A 522 34.91 10.50 2.58
CA THR A 522 34.17 9.68 3.53
C THR A 522 33.21 10.55 4.30
N ILE A 523 32.00 10.08 4.53
CA ILE A 523 31.04 10.70 5.45
C ILE A 523 30.86 9.82 6.69
N VAL A 524 30.95 10.45 7.87
CA VAL A 524 30.59 9.85 9.15
C VAL A 524 29.20 10.32 9.52
N SER A 525 28.22 9.45 9.46
CA SER A 525 26.83 9.81 9.75
C SER A 525 26.04 8.62 10.31
N ALA A 526 24.82 8.88 10.75
CA ALA A 526 23.83 7.82 10.92
C ALA A 526 23.40 7.29 9.55
N ASN A 527 22.73 6.13 9.49
CA ASN A 527 22.57 5.36 8.24
C ASN A 527 21.81 6.04 7.09
N ASP A 528 20.86 6.88 7.41
CA ASP A 528 19.85 7.25 6.41
C ASP A 528 20.30 8.33 5.44
N GLU A 529 21.10 9.27 5.92
CA GLU A 529 21.61 10.40 5.13
C GLU A 529 22.57 9.95 4.02
N THR A 530 23.14 8.78 4.19
CA THR A 530 24.19 8.26 3.31
C THR A 530 23.70 7.52 2.08
N GLN A 531 22.43 7.13 2.05
CA GLN A 531 21.90 6.35 0.93
C GLN A 531 22.10 7.04 -0.43
N MET A 532 21.99 8.37 -0.45
CA MET A 532 22.26 9.16 -1.64
C MET A 532 23.75 9.15 -2.03
N GLY A 533 24.65 9.02 -1.06
CA GLY A 533 26.10 9.12 -1.27
C GLY A 533 26.81 7.79 -1.45
N LEU A 534 26.15 6.64 -1.35
CA LEU A 534 26.79 5.32 -1.31
C LEU A 534 27.66 4.99 -2.53
N ASP A 535 27.28 5.43 -3.71
CA ASP A 535 28.03 5.18 -4.95
C ASP A 535 29.12 6.21 -5.20
N HIS A 536 29.08 7.36 -4.53
CA HIS A 536 29.99 8.50 -4.71
C HIS A 536 31.07 8.57 -3.64
N GLY A 537 30.74 8.35 -2.36
CA GLY A 537 31.67 8.42 -1.23
C GLY A 537 31.77 7.10 -0.46
N TRP A 538 32.55 7.13 0.61
CA TRP A 538 32.57 6.08 1.62
C TRP A 538 31.74 6.49 2.81
N HIS A 539 31.08 5.52 3.42
CA HIS A 539 30.31 5.71 4.65
C HIS A 539 31.01 5.07 5.85
N TYR A 540 31.03 5.80 6.95
CA TYR A 540 31.45 5.30 8.25
C TYR A 540 30.36 5.59 9.27
N GLU A 541 29.86 4.57 9.94
CA GLU A 541 28.78 4.75 10.91
C GLU A 541 29.22 5.55 12.14
N THR A 542 28.40 6.51 12.56
CA THR A 542 28.66 7.35 13.74
C THR A 542 28.91 6.52 14.99
N ILE A 543 28.14 5.45 15.22
CA ILE A 543 28.34 4.62 16.43
C ILE A 543 29.65 3.85 16.38
N SER A 544 30.03 3.32 15.22
CA SER A 544 31.30 2.62 15.04
C SER A 544 32.47 3.58 15.23
N PHE A 545 32.32 4.80 14.72
CA PHE A 545 33.34 5.84 14.94
C PHE A 545 33.50 6.17 16.43
N LEU A 546 32.41 6.45 17.14
CA LEU A 546 32.41 6.81 18.56
C LEU A 546 32.94 5.67 19.45
N ARG A 547 32.62 4.42 19.15
CA ARG A 547 33.13 3.24 19.86
C ARG A 547 34.62 3.09 19.66
N ASN A 548 35.10 3.24 18.43
CA ASN A 548 36.56 3.21 18.16
C ASN A 548 37.28 4.31 18.92
N MET A 549 36.70 5.51 19.03
CA MET A 549 37.27 6.60 19.86
C MET A 549 37.26 6.27 21.35
N GLU A 550 36.19 5.64 21.87
CA GLU A 550 36.06 5.28 23.30
C GLU A 550 37.08 4.22 23.73
N TYR A 551 37.36 3.25 22.85
CA TYR A 551 38.30 2.15 23.12
C TYR A 551 39.72 2.38 22.56
N MET A 552 39.99 3.56 21.98
CA MET A 552 41.26 3.86 21.41
C MET A 552 42.36 3.91 22.47
N ASN A 553 43.47 3.20 22.24
CA ASN A 553 44.70 3.25 22.99
C ASN A 553 45.87 3.67 22.07
N LYS A 554 47.09 3.71 22.60
CA LYS A 554 48.28 4.10 21.81
C LYS A 554 48.54 3.23 20.59
N ASP A 555 48.06 2.00 20.62
CA ASP A 555 48.31 0.99 19.57
C ASP A 555 47.12 0.86 18.60
N THR A 556 45.98 1.48 18.90
CA THR A 556 44.77 1.43 18.08
C THR A 556 44.89 2.45 16.95
N LYS A 557 44.70 2.01 15.71
CA LYS A 557 44.60 2.90 14.54
C LYS A 557 43.18 2.96 14.03
N LEU A 558 42.64 4.16 13.94
CA LEU A 558 41.39 4.39 13.23
C LEU A 558 41.72 4.45 11.73
N ILE A 559 41.13 3.53 10.97
CA ILE A 559 41.35 3.49 9.51
C ILE A 559 40.14 4.13 8.85
N ILE A 560 40.34 5.31 8.24
CA ILE A 560 39.36 5.96 7.38
C ILE A 560 39.89 5.88 5.95
N PRO A 561 39.08 5.46 4.95
CA PRO A 561 39.58 5.17 3.61
C PRO A 561 40.13 6.38 2.87
N THR A 562 39.75 7.60 3.26
CA THR A 562 40.05 8.83 2.51
C THR A 562 40.62 9.92 3.42
N LYS A 563 41.26 10.92 2.80
CA LYS A 563 41.78 12.10 3.51
C LYS A 563 40.69 13.12 3.84
N ASN A 564 39.69 13.25 2.97
CA ASN A 564 38.58 14.16 3.17
C ASN A 564 37.47 13.43 3.92
N VAL A 565 37.20 13.86 5.15
CA VAL A 565 36.17 13.25 6.01
C VAL A 565 35.16 14.30 6.43
N TYR A 566 33.91 14.05 6.13
CA TYR A 566 32.79 14.88 6.53
C TYR A 566 32.06 14.23 7.70
N PHE A 567 31.75 15.01 8.74
CA PHE A 567 30.99 14.57 9.90
C PHE A 567 29.60 15.21 9.83
N PHE A 568 28.54 14.41 9.77
CA PHE A 568 27.17 14.90 9.82
C PHE A 568 26.62 14.77 11.23
N ILE A 569 26.27 15.89 11.84
CA ILE A 569 25.82 15.96 13.23
C ILE A 569 24.53 16.74 13.33
N GLU A 570 23.46 16.11 13.71
CA GLU A 570 22.18 16.76 13.98
C GLU A 570 22.22 17.47 15.34
N LYS A 571 21.89 18.75 15.35
CA LYS A 571 21.70 19.52 16.60
C LYS A 571 20.32 19.26 17.20
N ILE A 572 19.34 18.97 16.36
CA ILE A 572 17.99 18.52 16.70
C ILE A 572 17.77 17.18 15.99
N PRO A 573 18.05 16.05 16.65
CA PRO A 573 17.89 14.73 16.04
C PRO A 573 16.48 14.53 15.49
N LEU A 574 16.38 14.03 14.26
CA LEU A 574 15.12 13.76 13.60
C LEU A 574 14.27 12.79 14.39
N ASN A 575 12.97 13.04 14.35
CA ASN A 575 11.98 12.17 14.98
C ASN A 575 11.73 10.94 14.12
N TYR A 576 12.60 9.97 14.22
CA TYR A 576 12.61 8.77 13.38
C TYR A 576 11.40 7.84 13.56
N ALA A 577 10.71 7.93 14.67
CA ALA A 577 9.46 7.22 14.88
C ALA A 577 8.61 7.95 15.89
N VAL A 578 7.38 8.21 15.56
CA VAL A 578 6.32 8.80 16.38
C VAL A 578 6.11 8.06 17.72
N LEU A 579 6.73 6.89 17.90
CA LEU A 579 6.57 5.99 19.03
C LEU A 579 7.51 6.25 20.21
N TYR A 580 8.53 7.10 20.08
CA TYR A 580 9.53 7.28 21.11
C TYR A 580 9.48 8.68 21.72
N SER A 581 9.15 8.76 23.00
CA SER A 581 9.31 9.97 23.81
C SER A 581 10.79 10.34 23.87
N GLY A 582 11.12 11.57 23.48
CA GLY A 582 12.50 12.08 23.51
C GLY A 582 13.03 12.58 22.17
N SER A 583 12.33 12.30 21.09
CA SER A 583 12.60 12.86 19.78
C SER A 583 12.30 14.37 19.72
N GLY A 584 13.16 15.10 19.01
CA GLY A 584 13.07 16.57 18.91
C GLY A 584 13.72 17.32 20.09
N GLN A 585 14.42 16.65 20.99
CA GLN A 585 15.26 17.30 21.99
C GLN A 585 16.59 17.73 21.37
N SER A 586 16.97 18.99 21.59
CA SER A 586 18.30 19.47 21.22
C SER A 586 19.41 18.68 21.92
N ILE A 587 20.56 18.56 21.26
CA ILE A 587 21.76 17.96 21.83
C ILE A 587 22.10 18.56 23.19
N SER A 588 22.62 17.75 24.10
CA SER A 588 22.97 18.19 25.45
C SER A 588 24.19 17.44 26.02
N LYS A 589 24.91 18.11 26.93
CA LYS A 589 25.99 17.47 27.70
C LYS A 589 25.49 16.27 28.51
N LYS A 590 24.26 16.33 29.01
CA LYS A 590 23.63 15.22 29.73
C LYS A 590 23.50 13.97 28.84
N ALA A 591 23.06 14.13 27.61
CA ALA A 591 23.00 13.01 26.66
C ALA A 591 24.38 12.52 26.28
N ALA A 592 25.32 13.42 26.03
CA ALA A 592 26.70 13.06 25.69
C ALA A 592 27.42 12.28 26.80
N SER A 593 27.03 12.41 28.05
CA SER A 593 27.59 11.67 29.19
C SER A 593 26.99 10.27 29.41
N GLN A 594 25.93 9.93 28.68
CA GLN A 594 25.31 8.61 28.79
C GLN A 594 26.14 7.55 28.03
N SER A 595 26.01 6.28 28.42
CA SER A 595 26.62 5.17 27.70
C SER A 595 26.13 5.11 26.25
N LEU A 596 27.01 4.73 25.34
CA LEU A 596 26.60 4.49 23.93
C LEU A 596 25.54 3.38 23.89
N PRO A 597 24.54 3.49 23.01
CA PRO A 597 23.56 2.42 22.83
C PRO A 597 24.24 1.09 22.48
N ASN A 598 23.64 -0.03 22.90
CA ASN A 598 24.17 -1.35 22.54
C ASN A 598 24.17 -1.55 21.00
N SER A 599 25.15 -2.29 20.51
CA SER A 599 25.21 -2.65 19.10
C SER A 599 24.06 -3.59 18.75
N GLY A 600 23.39 -3.30 17.67
CA GLY A 600 22.33 -4.12 17.11
C GLY A 600 20.94 -3.61 17.49
N GLY A 601 20.16 -3.35 16.47
CA GLY A 601 18.79 -2.93 16.57
C GLY A 601 18.54 -1.45 16.24
N ILE A 602 17.35 -1.20 15.80
CA ILE A 602 16.79 0.09 15.36
C ILE A 602 16.87 1.15 16.47
N THR A 603 16.78 0.75 17.74
CA THR A 603 16.87 1.65 18.90
C THR A 603 18.15 2.49 18.95
N MET A 604 19.18 2.06 18.25
CA MET A 604 20.48 2.75 18.18
C MET A 604 20.38 4.09 17.43
N TYR A 605 19.56 4.14 16.38
CA TYR A 605 19.41 5.32 15.51
C TYR A 605 18.08 6.04 15.70
N GLN A 606 17.32 5.71 16.74
CA GLN A 606 16.01 6.27 17.02
C GLN A 606 15.93 6.87 18.40
N GLY A 607 15.08 7.89 18.55
CA GLY A 607 14.73 8.48 19.83
C GLY A 607 15.93 8.80 20.69
N GLU A 608 15.99 8.22 21.88
CA GLU A 608 17.05 8.48 22.87
C GLU A 608 18.45 8.02 22.38
N GLY A 609 18.53 6.90 21.66
CA GLY A 609 19.78 6.41 21.11
C GLY A 609 20.41 7.41 20.12
N ARG A 610 19.63 7.92 19.17
CA ARG A 610 20.09 8.93 18.22
C ARG A 610 20.47 10.24 18.93
N TRP A 611 19.71 10.65 19.91
CA TRP A 611 20.03 11.83 20.73
C TRP A 611 21.35 11.70 21.48
N ILE A 612 21.66 10.54 22.05
CA ILE A 612 22.96 10.25 22.72
C ILE A 612 24.09 10.30 21.68
N LEU A 613 23.93 9.63 20.54
CA LEU A 613 24.96 9.59 19.49
C LEU A 613 25.28 10.98 18.94
N MET A 614 24.27 11.76 18.57
CA MET A 614 24.45 13.11 18.03
C MET A 614 25.01 14.06 19.07
N SER A 615 24.60 13.95 20.33
CA SER A 615 25.16 14.74 21.43
C SER A 615 26.64 14.41 21.66
N ARG A 616 27.02 13.13 21.71
CA ARG A 616 28.43 12.73 21.85
C ARG A 616 29.28 13.20 20.69
N MET A 617 28.77 13.01 19.47
CA MET A 617 29.48 13.41 18.26
C MET A 617 29.74 14.92 18.23
N TYR A 618 28.73 15.71 18.60
CA TYR A 618 28.84 17.17 18.65
C TYR A 618 29.92 17.64 19.62
N TYR A 619 29.89 17.16 20.87
CA TYR A 619 30.88 17.58 21.88
C TYR A 619 32.27 17.02 21.61
N TRP A 620 32.38 15.83 21.00
CA TRP A 620 33.65 15.31 20.48
C TRP A 620 34.21 16.23 19.40
N ALA A 621 33.40 16.61 18.40
CA ALA A 621 33.83 17.48 17.31
C ALA A 621 34.28 18.85 17.83
N GLN A 622 33.58 19.43 18.81
CA GLN A 622 34.00 20.69 19.44
C GLN A 622 35.34 20.56 20.13
N ALA A 623 35.52 19.55 20.98
CA ALA A 623 36.78 19.30 21.68
C ALA A 623 37.93 19.03 20.72
N PHE A 624 37.68 18.30 19.63
CA PHE A 624 38.69 18.06 18.60
C PHE A 624 39.08 19.36 17.88
N LYS A 625 38.10 20.18 17.49
CA LYS A 625 38.37 21.48 16.84
C LYS A 625 39.09 22.45 17.74
N GLU A 626 38.77 22.49 19.04
CA GLU A 626 39.49 23.33 20.02
C GLU A 626 40.98 22.90 20.12
N ARG A 627 41.25 21.59 20.11
CA ARG A 627 42.58 21.06 20.23
C ARG A 627 43.37 21.11 18.93
N TYR A 628 42.72 20.97 17.78
CA TYR A 628 43.30 20.91 16.46
C TYR A 628 42.56 21.86 15.49
N PRO A 629 42.72 23.19 15.67
CA PRO A 629 41.91 24.18 14.95
C PRO A 629 42.11 24.22 13.44
N ASN A 630 43.26 23.72 12.96
CA ASN A 630 43.62 23.68 11.55
C ASN A 630 43.15 22.39 10.83
N ASP A 631 42.80 21.35 11.59
CA ASP A 631 42.47 20.03 11.04
C ASP A 631 40.99 19.79 10.87
N MET A 632 40.14 20.62 11.49
CA MET A 632 38.68 20.53 11.37
C MET A 632 38.07 21.90 11.08
N LYS A 633 37.26 21.94 10.03
CA LYS A 633 36.48 23.13 9.61
C LYS A 633 34.99 22.84 9.61
N VAL A 634 34.18 23.86 9.87
CA VAL A 634 32.76 23.77 9.64
C VAL A 634 32.55 23.94 8.13
N TYR A 635 32.00 22.90 7.49
CA TYR A 635 31.68 22.91 6.07
C TYR A 635 30.33 23.62 5.85
N TYR A 636 29.34 23.26 6.68
CA TYR A 636 28.00 23.86 6.66
C TYR A 636 27.41 23.83 8.07
N GLU A 637 26.63 24.85 8.41
CA GLU A 637 25.92 24.93 9.69
C GLU A 637 24.55 25.55 9.54
N SER A 638 23.54 24.93 10.13
CA SER A 638 22.16 25.41 10.25
C SER A 638 21.67 25.37 11.69
N GLU A 639 20.41 25.71 11.93
CA GLU A 639 19.79 25.50 13.23
C GLU A 639 19.66 24.01 13.57
N ASP A 640 19.43 23.14 12.58
CA ASP A 640 19.10 21.74 12.74
C ASP A 640 20.34 20.84 12.77
N PHE A 641 21.42 21.17 12.04
CA PHE A 641 22.62 20.34 11.92
C PHE A 641 23.89 21.14 11.57
N VAL A 642 25.00 20.48 11.74
CA VAL A 642 26.34 20.92 11.33
C VAL A 642 27.10 19.79 10.66
#